data_bcdb09caf445cb30902464d87d182c53
#
_entry.id   bcdb09caf445cb30902464d87d182c53
#
_cell.length_a   1.000
_cell.length_b   1.000
_cell.length_c   1.000
_cell.angle_alpha   90.00
_cell.angle_beta   90.00
_cell.angle_gamma   90.00
#
_symmetry.space_group_name_H-M   'P 1'
#
loop_
_entity.id
_entity.type
_entity.pdbx_description
1 polymer ?
#
loop_
_entity_poly.entity_id
_entity_poly.type
_entity_poly.pdbx_seq_one_letter_code
_entity_poly.pdbx_strand_id
1 'polypeptide(L)'
;MPASSATQIMHFFPLLSVFKRFAHICFKCSLLLFVLIQVKGADKEAIALQSLSINQLETQLADMESEHQRLASLSLRSGSGTIGYRSMWHLTPLQKEWVEIELGEISEIDQIVLVPTLWRSSHINFDADAFPKKFKIIAGTARTYPEGTVIAEYDGETAKEIGIAPVIIPIEPTTMASWVRIETSELSLREFDDRYIFQLSELLIFSGNRNLALKRPVKYASQTGDIQQQAWDAQNLTDGATPYMMDAGHGLNSLAYITHLEVNPTFNIDLGESYPVSQIHLHVTEQSDTVPRASGNEPGIPKHLKIEGANQADFSDAILLIDEPEMRTRPSAPILMWNLPQTECRYIRIYDGSQSTSTNDVDRLGFAEVEIFSGDQNVALGSAVTVDLLQHIEYRKPQSLTDGNNLYGAILPIRQWMEELSRGQELEYAIPRVQAELTQRYRHQKAQLRIMGWLITALIAAVIIVFLISHNLRLRQFSSLKKRIAADLHDELGANIHTIGLLSDAAQVAHESPDQLKMLHTRIRNITESTGRAIEHSTNMLESTDMNMELIEEFRRTSRRFSGQVAYQLTVTGEDDLTKLKPKSCMDLLLFYKECLVNITRHSSATQMTAELIGEGNLITLIVTDNGTGIAETSDSVTPSSLKRRADLMKAQLRSEGLPEGGTRITLIYKSNKLGYIR
;
A
#
# COMPACT_ATOMS: atom_id res chain seq x y z
N MET A 1 46.30 -42.65 39.92
CA MET A 1 45.15 -41.93 40.51
C MET A 1 45.35 -40.44 40.32
N PRO A 2 44.38 -39.65 40.05
CA PRO A 2 43.18 -39.78 39.17
C PRO A 2 43.19 -38.72 38.05
N ALA A 3 42.50 -38.95 36.98
CA ALA A 3 41.27 -38.37 36.45
C ALA A 3 41.11 -36.85 36.61
N SER A 4 41.01 -36.13 35.47
CA SER A 4 39.88 -35.35 35.01
C SER A 4 40.34 -34.25 34.03
N SER A 5 39.94 -34.35 32.81
CA SER A 5 39.85 -33.21 31.87
C SER A 5 38.81 -33.53 30.80
N ALA A 6 37.56 -33.58 31.25
CA ALA A 6 36.38 -33.68 30.34
C ALA A 6 35.28 -32.81 30.91
N THR A 7 35.46 -31.46 30.90
CA THR A 7 34.37 -30.54 31.26
C THR A 7 34.65 -29.14 30.73
N GLN A 8 34.54 -28.94 29.40
CA GLN A 8 34.53 -27.59 28.82
C GLN A 8 33.85 -27.49 27.46
N ILE A 9 32.82 -28.35 27.18
CA ILE A 9 32.00 -28.23 25.93
C ILE A 9 30.50 -28.14 26.27
N MET A 10 30.09 -27.62 27.41
CA MET A 10 28.68 -27.66 27.81
C MET A 10 28.10 -26.31 28.28
N HIS A 11 28.48 -25.20 27.64
CA HIS A 11 27.90 -23.87 27.95
C HIS A 11 27.34 -23.08 26.76
N PHE A 12 27.01 -23.74 25.64
CA PHE A 12 26.37 -23.04 24.48
C PHE A 12 24.88 -23.38 24.27
N PHE A 13 24.26 -24.19 25.14
CA PHE A 13 22.89 -24.62 25.00
C PHE A 13 21.78 -23.74 25.65
N PRO A 14 22.03 -22.78 26.56
CA PRO A 14 20.93 -21.98 27.11
C PRO A 14 20.43 -20.85 26.21
N LEU A 15 21.25 -20.34 25.27
CA LEU A 15 20.81 -19.24 24.38
C LEU A 15 19.77 -19.67 23.33
N LEU A 16 19.84 -20.90 22.83
CA LEU A 16 18.88 -21.42 21.85
C LEU A 16 17.49 -21.67 22.47
N SER A 17 17.44 -22.04 23.75
CA SER A 17 16.18 -22.24 24.47
C SER A 17 15.48 -20.94 24.83
N VAL A 18 16.23 -19.88 25.11
CA VAL A 18 15.71 -18.52 25.36
C VAL A 18 15.16 -17.91 24.07
N PHE A 19 15.83 -18.11 22.95
CA PHE A 19 15.35 -17.63 21.64
C PHE A 19 14.06 -18.34 21.20
N LYS A 20 13.94 -19.66 21.42
CA LYS A 20 12.70 -20.40 21.17
C LYS A 20 11.54 -19.95 22.07
N ARG A 21 11.80 -19.64 23.33
CA ARG A 21 10.77 -19.13 24.26
C ARG A 21 10.36 -17.70 23.90
N PHE A 22 11.28 -16.85 23.49
CA PHE A 22 10.98 -15.48 23.05
C PHE A 22 10.17 -15.45 21.74
N ALA A 23 10.53 -16.28 20.76
CA ALA A 23 9.77 -16.43 19.51
C ALA A 23 8.35 -17.00 19.77
N HIS A 24 8.22 -17.91 20.73
CA HIS A 24 6.89 -18.47 21.09
C HIS A 24 6.01 -17.48 21.87
N ILE A 25 6.60 -16.61 22.69
CA ILE A 25 5.89 -15.54 23.42
C ILE A 25 5.48 -14.43 22.42
N CYS A 26 6.35 -14.01 21.50
CA CYS A 26 6.00 -13.06 20.45
C CYS A 26 4.91 -13.60 19.50
N PHE A 27 4.94 -14.88 19.16
CA PHE A 27 3.90 -15.51 18.34
C PHE A 27 2.56 -15.62 19.09
N LYS A 28 2.57 -15.96 20.41
CA LYS A 28 1.35 -15.96 21.22
C LYS A 28 0.80 -14.57 21.50
N CYS A 29 1.64 -13.56 21.71
CA CYS A 29 1.20 -12.16 21.83
C CYS A 29 0.63 -11.62 20.52
N SER A 30 1.20 -11.98 19.37
CA SER A 30 0.66 -11.64 18.05
C SER A 30 -0.68 -12.32 17.79
N LEU A 31 -0.86 -13.58 18.22
CA LEU A 31 -2.12 -14.33 18.09
C LEU A 31 -3.20 -13.83 19.07
N LEU A 32 -2.82 -13.37 20.28
CA LEU A 32 -3.76 -12.79 21.25
C LEU A 32 -4.20 -11.37 20.85
N LEU A 33 -3.35 -10.58 20.19
CA LEU A 33 -3.76 -9.29 19.61
C LEU A 33 -4.71 -9.48 18.41
N PHE A 34 -4.66 -10.60 17.71
CA PHE A 34 -5.57 -10.93 16.61
C PHE A 34 -6.95 -11.40 17.06
N VAL A 35 -7.09 -11.88 18.31
CA VAL A 35 -8.35 -12.42 18.87
C VAL A 35 -9.12 -11.36 19.66
N LEU A 36 -8.52 -10.22 20.03
CA LEU A 36 -9.16 -9.16 20.83
C LEU A 36 -9.72 -7.98 20.03
N ILE A 37 -9.68 -8.05 18.67
CA ILE A 37 -10.42 -7.12 17.80
C ILE A 37 -11.62 -7.88 17.19
N GLN A 38 -12.45 -8.45 18.02
CA GLN A 38 -13.87 -8.58 17.72
C GLN A 38 -14.56 -7.30 18.20
N VAL A 39 -14.38 -6.23 17.41
CA VAL A 39 -15.18 -5.01 17.55
C VAL A 39 -16.60 -5.36 17.14
N LYS A 40 -17.53 -5.26 18.07
CA LYS A 40 -18.97 -5.17 17.81
C LYS A 40 -19.17 -4.04 16.80
N GLY A 41 -19.84 -4.32 15.67
CA GLY A 41 -20.29 -3.32 14.73
C GLY A 41 -19.23 -2.85 13.73
N ALA A 42 -18.37 -3.75 13.23
CA ALA A 42 -17.59 -3.42 12.05
C ALA A 42 -18.55 -3.29 10.86
N ASP A 43 -18.66 -2.06 10.38
CA ASP A 43 -19.41 -1.68 9.18
C ASP A 43 -19.05 -2.65 8.04
N LYS A 44 -20.05 -3.22 7.37
CA LYS A 44 -19.81 -4.14 6.25
C LYS A 44 -18.90 -3.51 5.18
N GLU A 45 -19.01 -2.20 5.00
CA GLU A 45 -18.13 -1.43 4.11
C GLU A 45 -16.68 -1.39 4.60
N ALA A 46 -16.45 -1.20 5.91
CA ALA A 46 -15.09 -1.23 6.47
C ALA A 46 -14.42 -2.60 6.30
N ILE A 47 -15.19 -3.69 6.43
CA ILE A 47 -14.70 -5.06 6.18
C ILE A 47 -14.41 -5.24 4.68
N ALA A 48 -15.24 -4.70 3.79
CA ALA A 48 -15.04 -4.76 2.36
C ALA A 48 -13.74 -4.01 1.95
N LEU A 49 -13.50 -2.81 2.46
CA LEU A 49 -12.28 -2.04 2.21
C LEU A 49 -11.02 -2.77 2.71
N GLN A 50 -11.12 -3.46 3.86
CA GLN A 50 -10.01 -4.25 4.41
C GLN A 50 -9.60 -5.43 3.52
N SER A 51 -10.47 -5.94 2.68
CA SER A 51 -10.19 -7.06 1.76
C SER A 51 -9.46 -6.65 0.49
N LEU A 52 -9.45 -5.36 0.13
CA LEU A 52 -8.86 -4.84 -1.09
C LEU A 52 -7.33 -4.68 -0.97
N SER A 53 -6.62 -4.85 -2.07
CA SER A 53 -5.19 -4.52 -2.16
C SER A 53 -4.98 -2.99 -2.27
N ILE A 54 -3.74 -2.54 -2.03
CA ILE A 54 -3.37 -1.11 -2.17
C ILE A 54 -3.72 -0.59 -3.57
N ASN A 55 -3.35 -1.31 -4.63
CA ASN A 55 -3.63 -0.91 -6.01
C ASN A 55 -5.14 -0.83 -6.30
N GLN A 56 -5.93 -1.75 -5.73
CA GLN A 56 -7.40 -1.69 -5.88
C GLN A 56 -7.99 -0.48 -5.15
N LEU A 57 -7.49 -0.16 -3.95
CA LEU A 57 -7.91 1.04 -3.22
C LEU A 57 -7.50 2.33 -3.96
N GLU A 58 -6.32 2.38 -4.57
CA GLU A 58 -5.87 3.51 -5.38
C GLU A 58 -6.76 3.71 -6.62
N THR A 59 -7.06 2.61 -7.32
CA THR A 59 -7.95 2.66 -8.49
C THR A 59 -9.35 3.10 -8.08
N GLN A 60 -9.91 2.50 -7.03
CA GLN A 60 -11.22 2.87 -6.51
C GLN A 60 -11.28 4.34 -6.09
N LEU A 61 -10.24 4.84 -5.40
CA LEU A 61 -10.16 6.25 -5.01
C LEU A 61 -10.15 7.17 -6.23
N ALA A 62 -9.33 6.87 -7.23
CA ALA A 62 -9.24 7.66 -8.46
C ALA A 62 -10.56 7.65 -9.24
N ASP A 63 -11.24 6.50 -9.32
CA ASP A 63 -12.55 6.39 -9.96
C ASP A 63 -13.60 7.22 -9.21
N MET A 64 -13.64 7.14 -7.87
CA MET A 64 -14.56 7.91 -7.03
C MET A 64 -14.30 9.42 -7.12
N GLU A 65 -13.04 9.86 -7.10
CA GLU A 65 -12.68 11.28 -7.28
C GLU A 65 -13.06 11.78 -8.68
N SER A 66 -12.84 10.97 -9.72
CA SER A 66 -13.22 11.29 -11.09
C SER A 66 -14.73 11.33 -11.26
N GLU A 67 -15.47 10.41 -10.63
CA GLU A 67 -16.94 10.43 -10.62
C GLU A 67 -17.45 11.69 -9.92
N HIS A 68 -16.95 11.99 -8.72
CA HIS A 68 -17.34 13.14 -7.92
C HIS A 68 -17.17 14.48 -8.67
N GLN A 69 -16.08 14.62 -9.44
CA GLN A 69 -15.82 15.82 -10.23
C GLN A 69 -16.81 16.03 -11.42
N ARG A 70 -17.51 15.00 -11.82
CA ARG A 70 -18.46 15.06 -12.96
C ARG A 70 -19.90 15.21 -12.52
N LEU A 71 -20.19 14.98 -11.24
CA LEU A 71 -21.54 15.09 -10.71
C LEU A 71 -21.89 16.54 -10.39
N ALA A 72 -23.18 16.81 -10.34
CA ALA A 72 -23.72 18.09 -9.89
C ALA A 72 -23.20 18.45 -8.49
N SER A 73 -22.84 19.71 -8.33
CA SER A 73 -22.35 20.23 -7.05
C SER A 73 -23.49 20.44 -6.07
N LEU A 74 -23.29 20.03 -4.82
CA LEU A 74 -24.24 20.29 -3.75
C LEU A 74 -24.14 21.76 -3.27
N SER A 75 -24.73 22.65 -4.05
CA SER A 75 -24.72 24.08 -3.81
C SER A 75 -26.08 24.52 -3.24
N LEU A 76 -26.05 25.31 -2.17
CA LEU A 76 -27.26 25.80 -1.49
C LEU A 76 -27.59 27.24 -1.91
N ARG A 77 -28.88 27.52 -2.11
CA ARG A 77 -29.33 28.87 -2.39
C ARG A 77 -29.07 29.80 -1.22
N SER A 78 -28.55 31.00 -1.51
CA SER A 78 -28.38 32.05 -0.52
C SER A 78 -29.73 32.53 0.02
N GLY A 79 -29.92 32.45 1.34
CA GLY A 79 -31.13 32.90 2.00
C GLY A 79 -32.32 31.92 1.92
N SER A 80 -32.09 30.70 1.38
CA SER A 80 -33.08 29.63 1.51
C SER A 80 -33.26 29.32 3.00
N GLY A 81 -34.38 29.77 3.54
CA GLY A 81 -34.84 29.31 4.84
C GLY A 81 -35.33 27.88 4.73
N THR A 82 -35.55 27.28 5.86
CA THR A 82 -36.21 26.00 5.99
C THR A 82 -37.67 26.19 5.63
N ILE A 83 -38.03 25.84 4.39
CA ILE A 83 -39.41 25.84 3.88
C ILE A 83 -39.78 24.40 3.65
N GLY A 84 -41.00 24.00 4.00
CA GLY A 84 -41.47 22.63 3.81
C GLY A 84 -42.60 22.28 4.78
N TYR A 85 -42.76 21.01 5.03
CA TYR A 85 -43.67 20.46 6.03
C TYR A 85 -43.04 20.28 7.38
N ARG A 86 -43.81 20.58 8.46
CA ARG A 86 -43.43 20.31 9.85
C ARG A 86 -44.62 19.80 10.63
N SER A 87 -44.51 18.62 11.24
CA SER A 87 -45.50 18.09 12.19
C SER A 87 -45.62 18.88 13.47
N MET A 88 -46.58 18.56 14.32
CA MET A 88 -46.52 18.92 15.74
C MET A 88 -45.28 18.30 16.42
N TRP A 89 -44.81 18.93 17.48
CA TRP A 89 -43.67 18.44 18.24
C TRP A 89 -44.08 17.39 19.29
N HIS A 90 -43.19 16.46 19.59
CA HIS A 90 -43.38 15.38 20.53
C HIS A 90 -42.22 15.33 21.55
N LEU A 91 -42.49 14.71 22.72
CA LEU A 91 -41.48 14.48 23.78
C LEU A 91 -40.78 13.13 23.64
N THR A 92 -41.26 12.24 22.76
CA THR A 92 -40.73 10.89 22.55
C THR A 92 -40.56 10.61 21.07
N PRO A 93 -39.53 9.80 20.67
CA PRO A 93 -39.28 9.54 19.28
C PRO A 93 -40.30 8.56 18.63
N LEU A 94 -41.02 7.77 19.42
CA LEU A 94 -41.87 6.69 18.93
C LEU A 94 -43.31 7.13 18.60
N GLN A 95 -43.51 8.41 18.29
CA GLN A 95 -44.80 8.91 17.83
C GLN A 95 -44.93 8.70 16.32
N LYS A 96 -46.12 8.31 15.91
CA LYS A 96 -46.44 8.13 14.49
C LYS A 96 -46.92 9.44 13.89
N GLU A 97 -46.15 9.96 12.97
CA GLU A 97 -46.52 11.03 12.07
C GLU A 97 -46.57 10.50 10.64
N TRP A 98 -47.39 11.09 9.82
CA TRP A 98 -47.45 10.72 8.41
C TRP A 98 -47.85 11.90 7.54
N VAL A 99 -47.42 11.84 6.28
CA VAL A 99 -47.90 12.66 5.18
C VAL A 99 -48.35 11.77 4.03
N GLU A 100 -49.39 12.18 3.32
CA GLU A 100 -49.95 11.42 2.19
C GLU A 100 -50.20 12.36 1.02
N ILE A 101 -49.72 11.97 -0.15
CA ILE A 101 -49.88 12.68 -1.40
C ILE A 101 -50.94 11.99 -2.25
N GLU A 102 -51.93 12.72 -2.71
CA GLU A 102 -52.91 12.24 -3.69
C GLU A 102 -52.42 12.56 -5.10
N LEU A 103 -52.12 11.52 -5.89
CA LEU A 103 -51.57 11.68 -7.24
C LEU A 103 -52.63 12.09 -8.29
N GLY A 104 -53.91 11.91 -7.95
CA GLY A 104 -55.03 12.24 -8.80
C GLY A 104 -55.42 11.13 -9.78
N GLU A 105 -54.47 10.43 -10.34
CA GLU A 105 -54.67 9.30 -11.26
C GLU A 105 -53.81 8.09 -10.83
N ILE A 106 -54.19 6.91 -11.32
CA ILE A 106 -53.34 5.72 -11.08
C ILE A 106 -52.16 5.81 -12.04
N SER A 107 -50.97 5.95 -11.44
CA SER A 107 -49.71 6.08 -12.19
C SER A 107 -48.71 5.06 -11.71
N GLU A 108 -47.78 4.69 -12.55
CA GLU A 108 -46.62 3.89 -12.21
C GLU A 108 -45.62 4.74 -11.44
N ILE A 109 -45.10 4.21 -10.31
CA ILE A 109 -44.11 4.86 -9.49
C ILE A 109 -42.84 4.01 -9.55
N ASP A 110 -41.70 4.61 -9.87
CA ASP A 110 -40.41 3.97 -9.97
C ASP A 110 -39.37 4.55 -9.00
N GLN A 111 -39.58 5.78 -8.47
CA GLN A 111 -38.63 6.39 -7.51
C GLN A 111 -39.37 7.42 -6.64
N ILE A 112 -38.91 7.50 -5.40
CA ILE A 112 -39.36 8.53 -4.45
C ILE A 112 -38.11 9.24 -3.92
N VAL A 113 -38.17 10.58 -3.87
CA VAL A 113 -37.08 11.41 -3.37
C VAL A 113 -37.57 12.26 -2.21
N LEU A 114 -36.87 12.19 -1.11
CA LEU A 114 -37.12 13.00 0.11
C LEU A 114 -36.03 14.04 0.24
N VAL A 115 -36.42 15.31 0.25
CA VAL A 115 -35.49 16.42 0.45
C VAL A 115 -35.53 16.83 1.91
N PRO A 116 -34.39 16.78 2.64
CA PRO A 116 -34.35 17.17 4.04
C PRO A 116 -34.53 18.67 4.22
N THR A 117 -35.13 19.07 5.32
CA THR A 117 -35.04 20.45 5.80
C THR A 117 -33.64 20.70 6.34
N LEU A 118 -33.10 21.89 6.09
CA LEU A 118 -31.74 22.23 6.43
C LEU A 118 -31.69 23.24 7.57
N TRP A 119 -30.84 22.98 8.54
CA TRP A 119 -30.51 23.86 9.62
C TRP A 119 -29.09 24.39 9.50
N ARG A 120 -28.92 25.67 9.67
CA ARG A 120 -27.59 26.29 9.67
C ARG A 120 -26.96 26.17 11.06
N SER A 121 -26.10 25.19 11.27
CA SER A 121 -25.41 24.95 12.53
C SER A 121 -24.26 25.94 12.77
N SER A 122 -23.68 26.50 11.70
CA SER A 122 -22.62 27.52 11.76
C SER A 122 -22.71 28.46 10.54
N HIS A 123 -21.79 29.42 10.42
CA HIS A 123 -21.75 30.31 9.25
C HIS A 123 -21.50 29.57 7.92
N ILE A 124 -20.98 28.35 7.97
CA ILE A 124 -20.52 27.60 6.81
C ILE A 124 -21.25 26.25 6.71
N ASN A 125 -21.67 25.65 7.83
CA ASN A 125 -22.20 24.29 7.85
C ASN A 125 -23.72 24.28 7.94
N PHE A 126 -24.30 23.38 7.18
CA PHE A 126 -25.71 23.01 7.21
C PHE A 126 -25.84 21.54 7.59
N ASP A 127 -26.86 21.20 8.34
CA ASP A 127 -27.21 19.84 8.74
C ASP A 127 -28.69 19.59 8.42
N ALA A 128 -29.05 18.33 8.19
CA ALA A 128 -30.45 17.94 8.06
C ALA A 128 -31.15 18.12 9.43
N ASP A 129 -32.27 18.83 9.46
CA ASP A 129 -33.03 19.09 10.67
C ASP A 129 -34.28 18.18 10.74
N ALA A 130 -34.33 17.37 11.79
CA ALA A 130 -35.47 16.51 12.13
C ALA A 130 -35.99 15.60 10.99
N PHE A 131 -35.08 15.14 10.11
CA PHE A 131 -35.41 14.09 9.14
C PHE A 131 -35.71 12.78 9.88
N PRO A 132 -36.79 12.04 9.56
CA PRO A 132 -37.20 10.86 10.33
C PRO A 132 -36.13 9.74 10.28
N LYS A 133 -35.87 9.11 11.45
CA LYS A 133 -34.92 8.00 11.52
C LYS A 133 -35.41 6.74 10.87
N LYS A 134 -36.70 6.41 11.15
CA LYS A 134 -37.32 5.20 10.58
C LYS A 134 -38.69 5.53 10.08
N PHE A 135 -38.94 5.09 8.86
CA PHE A 135 -40.23 5.26 8.25
C PHE A 135 -40.50 4.16 7.21
N LYS A 136 -41.76 4.02 6.83
CA LYS A 136 -42.18 3.19 5.71
C LYS A 136 -42.94 4.04 4.71
N ILE A 137 -42.85 3.64 3.45
CA ILE A 137 -43.60 4.21 2.34
C ILE A 137 -44.69 3.22 1.96
N ILE A 138 -45.92 3.71 1.97
CA ILE A 138 -47.12 2.93 1.65
C ILE A 138 -47.73 3.55 0.40
N ALA A 139 -48.04 2.72 -0.56
CA ALA A 139 -48.74 3.17 -1.78
C ALA A 139 -50.00 2.35 -2.02
N GLY A 140 -50.94 2.95 -2.70
CA GLY A 140 -52.18 2.26 -2.99
C GLY A 140 -53.09 2.98 -4.00
N THR A 141 -54.22 2.38 -4.26
CA THR A 141 -55.26 2.95 -5.10
C THR A 141 -56.52 3.22 -4.24
N ALA A 142 -57.51 3.87 -4.77
CA ALA A 142 -58.79 4.09 -4.09
C ALA A 142 -59.43 2.79 -3.52
N ARG A 143 -59.11 1.64 -4.14
CA ARG A 143 -59.63 0.33 -3.70
C ARG A 143 -58.93 -0.23 -2.46
N THR A 144 -57.66 0.15 -2.24
CA THR A 144 -56.83 -0.31 -1.12
C THR A 144 -56.70 0.73 0.00
N TYR A 145 -57.38 1.86 -0.16
CA TYR A 145 -57.36 2.93 0.84
C TYR A 145 -58.13 2.53 2.12
N PRO A 146 -57.65 2.80 3.33
CA PRO A 146 -56.39 3.51 3.66
C PRO A 146 -55.17 2.61 3.93
N GLU A 147 -55.30 1.28 3.83
CA GLU A 147 -54.23 0.33 4.22
C GLU A 147 -53.04 0.36 3.27
N GLY A 148 -53.30 0.25 1.95
CA GLY A 148 -52.26 0.21 0.92
C GLY A 148 -51.29 -0.95 1.05
N THR A 149 -50.16 -0.85 0.39
CA THR A 149 -49.05 -1.80 0.41
C THR A 149 -47.77 -1.07 0.78
N VAL A 150 -46.96 -1.62 1.69
CA VAL A 150 -45.61 -1.10 1.98
C VAL A 150 -44.72 -1.39 0.77
N ILE A 151 -44.23 -0.34 0.12
CA ILE A 151 -43.36 -0.43 -1.07
C ILE A 151 -41.90 -0.17 -0.77
N ALA A 152 -41.60 0.50 0.36
CA ALA A 152 -40.24 0.69 0.83
C ALA A 152 -40.23 0.92 2.36
N GLU A 153 -39.11 0.53 3.01
CA GLU A 153 -38.83 0.82 4.41
C GLU A 153 -37.46 1.46 4.51
N TYR A 154 -37.35 2.46 5.39
CA TYR A 154 -36.12 3.15 5.67
C TYR A 154 -35.76 3.01 7.13
N ASP A 155 -34.51 2.59 7.41
CA ASP A 155 -33.97 2.50 8.75
C ASP A 155 -32.64 3.28 8.82
N GLY A 156 -32.65 4.40 9.49
CA GLY A 156 -31.48 5.28 9.64
C GLY A 156 -30.30 4.67 10.39
N GLU A 157 -30.51 3.54 11.12
CA GLU A 157 -29.39 2.83 11.74
C GLU A 157 -28.57 2.00 10.71
N THR A 158 -29.22 1.59 9.64
CA THR A 158 -28.60 0.86 8.53
C THR A 158 -28.30 1.75 7.32
N ALA A 159 -28.96 2.91 7.25
CA ALA A 159 -28.72 3.91 6.23
C ALA A 159 -27.44 4.71 6.54
N LYS A 160 -26.80 5.22 5.51
CA LYS A 160 -25.72 6.18 5.62
C LYS A 160 -26.19 7.41 6.40
N GLU A 161 -25.27 8.08 7.07
CA GLU A 161 -25.57 9.35 7.73
C GLU A 161 -26.33 10.28 6.77
N ILE A 162 -27.51 10.76 7.22
CA ILE A 162 -28.31 11.67 6.42
C ILE A 162 -27.59 13.00 6.41
N GLY A 163 -27.02 13.33 5.26
CA GLY A 163 -26.44 14.62 5.04
C GLY A 163 -27.50 15.63 4.56
N ILE A 164 -27.02 16.65 3.89
CA ILE A 164 -27.89 17.72 3.34
C ILE A 164 -28.44 17.41 1.96
N ALA A 165 -28.01 16.32 1.33
CA ALA A 165 -28.47 15.90 -0.01
C ALA A 165 -29.83 15.18 0.03
N PRO A 166 -30.55 15.10 -1.10
CA PRO A 166 -31.79 14.36 -1.19
C PRO A 166 -31.58 12.85 -0.96
N VAL A 167 -32.54 12.21 -0.31
CA VAL A 167 -32.59 10.77 -0.08
C VAL A 167 -33.34 10.10 -1.22
N ILE A 168 -32.65 9.29 -2.00
CA ILE A 168 -33.21 8.59 -3.15
C ILE A 168 -33.71 7.20 -2.73
N ILE A 169 -34.95 6.88 -3.02
CA ILE A 169 -35.57 5.59 -2.71
C ILE A 169 -36.13 5.00 -4.02
N PRO A 170 -35.38 4.07 -4.65
CA PRO A 170 -35.86 3.36 -5.81
C PRO A 170 -37.01 2.42 -5.41
N ILE A 171 -38.04 2.30 -6.26
CA ILE A 171 -39.18 1.42 -6.06
C ILE A 171 -39.06 0.24 -7.02
N GLU A 172 -38.63 -0.89 -6.48
CA GLU A 172 -38.44 -2.14 -7.23
C GLU A 172 -39.21 -3.29 -6.60
N PRO A 173 -40.15 -3.94 -7.28
CA PRO A 173 -40.67 -3.58 -8.62
C PRO A 173 -41.48 -2.30 -8.60
N THR A 174 -41.59 -1.65 -9.78
CA THR A 174 -42.48 -0.46 -9.97
C THR A 174 -43.87 -0.74 -9.48
N THR A 175 -44.57 0.28 -8.96
CA THR A 175 -45.87 0.11 -8.31
C THR A 175 -46.89 1.07 -8.87
N MET A 176 -48.07 0.54 -9.20
CA MET A 176 -49.22 1.35 -9.63
C MET A 176 -49.96 1.91 -8.42
N ALA A 177 -50.03 3.23 -8.30
CA ALA A 177 -50.71 3.88 -7.18
C ALA A 177 -51.38 5.20 -7.59
N SER A 178 -52.40 5.60 -6.83
CA SER A 178 -53.03 6.91 -6.89
C SER A 178 -52.80 7.75 -5.63
N TRP A 179 -52.17 7.18 -4.64
CA TRP A 179 -51.75 7.89 -3.44
C TRP A 179 -50.50 7.23 -2.84
N VAL A 180 -49.66 8.02 -2.18
CA VAL A 180 -48.43 7.59 -1.46
C VAL A 180 -48.41 8.22 -0.09
N ARG A 181 -48.13 7.39 0.95
CA ARG A 181 -48.03 7.83 2.33
C ARG A 181 -46.63 7.50 2.88
N ILE A 182 -46.02 8.46 3.52
CA ILE A 182 -44.81 8.25 4.33
C ILE A 182 -45.27 8.24 5.79
N GLU A 183 -45.12 7.12 6.47
CA GLU A 183 -45.44 6.90 7.87
C GLU A 183 -44.20 6.69 8.69
N THR A 184 -43.92 7.58 9.65
CA THR A 184 -42.77 7.49 10.53
C THR A 184 -43.00 6.49 11.67
N SER A 185 -41.98 5.73 12.00
CA SER A 185 -41.96 4.85 13.19
C SER A 185 -40.98 5.35 14.26
N GLU A 186 -39.98 6.15 13.87
CA GLU A 186 -39.03 6.80 14.77
C GLU A 186 -38.69 8.19 14.24
N LEU A 187 -38.99 9.21 15.04
CA LEU A 187 -38.70 10.61 14.76
C LEU A 187 -37.28 10.97 15.18
N SER A 188 -36.70 11.94 14.52
CA SER A 188 -35.41 12.55 14.91
C SER A 188 -35.60 13.69 15.91
N LEU A 189 -34.59 13.87 16.72
CA LEU A 189 -34.48 15.03 17.60
C LEU A 189 -34.11 16.27 16.76
N ARG A 190 -34.82 17.37 16.97
CA ARG A 190 -34.41 18.66 16.44
C ARG A 190 -33.44 19.30 17.43
N GLU A 191 -32.25 19.63 17.01
CA GLU A 191 -31.18 20.14 17.90
C GLU A 191 -31.49 21.47 18.54
N PHE A 192 -32.31 22.29 17.86
CA PHE A 192 -32.62 23.65 18.34
C PHE A 192 -33.37 23.71 19.68
N ASP A 193 -34.29 22.77 19.95
CA ASP A 193 -35.17 22.79 21.10
C ASP A 193 -35.42 21.43 21.77
N ASP A 194 -34.63 20.42 21.41
CA ASP A 194 -34.74 19.05 21.93
C ASP A 194 -36.12 18.43 21.77
N ARG A 195 -36.79 18.69 20.65
CA ARG A 195 -38.12 18.17 20.31
C ARG A 195 -38.03 17.12 19.18
N TYR A 196 -38.86 16.11 19.28
CA TYR A 196 -39.03 15.09 18.20
C TYR A 196 -40.09 15.60 17.22
N ILE A 197 -39.73 15.74 15.96
CA ILE A 197 -40.55 16.29 14.90
C ILE A 197 -40.31 15.54 13.60
N PHE A 198 -41.33 15.52 12.75
CA PHE A 198 -41.20 15.09 11.38
C PHE A 198 -41.15 16.31 10.46
N GLN A 199 -40.04 16.50 9.74
CA GLN A 199 -39.84 17.60 8.81
C GLN A 199 -39.31 17.08 7.48
N LEU A 200 -39.79 17.65 6.38
CA LEU A 200 -39.27 17.49 5.01
C LEU A 200 -39.40 18.82 4.29
N SER A 201 -38.43 19.15 3.43
CA SER A 201 -38.49 20.33 2.56
C SER A 201 -39.35 20.03 1.36
N GLU A 202 -39.12 18.92 0.65
CA GLU A 202 -39.84 18.55 -0.57
C GLU A 202 -39.99 17.03 -0.65
N LEU A 203 -41.06 16.56 -1.31
CA LEU A 203 -41.31 15.17 -1.64
C LEU A 203 -41.57 15.04 -3.14
N LEU A 204 -40.69 14.36 -3.86
CA LEU A 204 -40.87 14.09 -5.28
C LEU A 204 -41.20 12.62 -5.49
N ILE A 205 -42.14 12.34 -6.33
CA ILE A 205 -42.59 10.99 -6.72
C ILE A 205 -42.50 10.87 -8.23
N PHE A 206 -41.60 10.02 -8.70
CA PHE A 206 -41.30 9.93 -10.12
C PHE A 206 -41.97 8.75 -10.81
N SER A 207 -42.38 9.03 -12.06
CA SER A 207 -42.66 8.08 -13.11
C SER A 207 -41.82 8.49 -14.32
N GLY A 208 -40.73 7.76 -14.58
CA GLY A 208 -39.69 8.26 -15.50
C GLY A 208 -39.13 9.59 -15.00
N ASN A 209 -39.15 10.63 -15.86
CA ASN A 209 -38.67 11.97 -15.47
C ASN A 209 -39.78 12.87 -14.92
N ARG A 210 -41.03 12.42 -14.90
CA ARG A 210 -42.18 13.23 -14.46
C ARG A 210 -42.38 13.14 -12.96
N ASN A 211 -42.34 14.28 -12.24
CA ASN A 211 -42.71 14.36 -10.84
C ASN A 211 -44.26 14.38 -10.72
N LEU A 212 -44.81 13.25 -10.24
CA LEU A 212 -46.26 13.08 -10.06
C LEU A 212 -46.79 13.84 -8.84
N ALA A 213 -45.93 14.12 -7.84
CA ALA A 213 -46.33 14.81 -6.62
C ALA A 213 -46.50 16.33 -6.81
N LEU A 214 -45.94 16.88 -7.88
CA LEU A 214 -45.91 18.33 -8.12
C LEU A 214 -47.28 18.99 -8.00
N LYS A 215 -47.41 19.93 -7.05
CA LYS A 215 -48.66 20.71 -6.75
C LYS A 215 -49.85 19.83 -6.41
N ARG A 216 -49.61 18.60 -5.89
CA ARG A 216 -50.68 17.70 -5.47
C ARG A 216 -51.12 17.97 -4.03
N PRO A 217 -52.41 17.72 -3.69
CA PRO A 217 -52.89 17.87 -2.33
C PRO A 217 -52.17 16.95 -1.34
N VAL A 218 -51.83 17.52 -0.19
CA VAL A 218 -51.13 16.80 0.90
C VAL A 218 -52.05 16.64 2.08
N LYS A 219 -52.25 15.39 2.55
CA LYS A 219 -52.87 15.10 3.82
C LYS A 219 -51.80 14.77 4.86
N TYR A 220 -52.04 15.01 6.12
CA TYR A 220 -51.07 14.83 7.20
C TYR A 220 -51.71 14.44 8.51
N ALA A 221 -50.95 13.84 9.41
CA ALA A 221 -51.40 13.50 10.76
C ALA A 221 -51.52 14.76 11.63
N SER A 222 -50.51 15.61 11.63
CA SER A 222 -50.49 16.84 12.34
C SER A 222 -49.64 17.88 11.60
N GLN A 223 -49.87 19.17 11.91
CA GLN A 223 -49.10 20.28 11.36
C GLN A 223 -48.86 21.33 12.45
N THR A 224 -47.70 21.93 12.47
CA THR A 224 -47.45 23.04 13.43
C THR A 224 -48.31 24.26 13.11
N GLY A 225 -48.96 24.78 14.11
CA GLY A 225 -49.87 25.95 13.97
C GLY A 225 -49.22 27.28 14.19
N ASP A 226 -47.98 27.46 13.85
CA ASP A 226 -47.19 28.66 14.25
C ASP A 226 -47.48 29.88 13.34
N ILE A 227 -47.11 31.05 13.84
CA ILE A 227 -47.30 32.40 13.23
C ILE A 227 -46.57 32.52 11.87
N GLN A 228 -45.66 31.61 11.57
CA GLN A 228 -44.96 31.49 10.30
C GLN A 228 -45.66 30.51 9.37
N GLN A 229 -46.97 30.48 9.29
CA GLN A 229 -47.82 29.53 8.54
C GLN A 229 -47.41 29.34 7.09
N GLN A 230 -46.81 30.32 6.43
CA GLN A 230 -46.37 30.23 5.04
C GLN A 230 -45.10 29.36 4.85
N ALA A 231 -44.22 29.31 5.86
CA ALA A 231 -42.96 28.52 5.72
C ALA A 231 -43.14 27.03 6.04
N TRP A 232 -44.18 26.67 6.80
CA TRP A 232 -44.38 25.30 7.32
C TRP A 232 -45.76 24.76 6.94
N ASP A 233 -46.24 25.08 5.73
CA ASP A 233 -47.47 24.56 5.21
C ASP A 233 -47.21 23.19 4.54
N ALA A 234 -48.14 22.24 4.72
CA ALA A 234 -48.03 20.92 4.08
C ALA A 234 -48.00 21.00 2.55
N GLN A 235 -48.57 22.01 1.95
CA GLN A 235 -48.55 22.24 0.47
C GLN A 235 -47.13 22.58 -0.01
N ASN A 236 -46.25 23.09 0.82
CA ASN A 236 -44.85 23.32 0.46
C ASN A 236 -44.08 21.99 0.24
N LEU A 237 -44.62 20.84 0.64
CA LEU A 237 -44.01 19.52 0.43
C LEU A 237 -44.05 19.06 -1.03
N THR A 238 -44.86 19.71 -1.86
CA THR A 238 -45.07 19.34 -3.26
C THR A 238 -45.04 20.53 -4.21
N ASP A 239 -44.52 21.68 -3.77
CA ASP A 239 -44.50 22.90 -4.58
C ASP A 239 -43.33 22.97 -5.58
N GLY A 240 -42.36 22.06 -5.45
CA GLY A 240 -41.17 22.00 -6.30
C GLY A 240 -40.01 22.83 -5.78
N ALA A 241 -40.16 23.47 -4.60
CA ALA A 241 -39.12 24.30 -4.02
C ALA A 241 -38.10 23.48 -3.28
N THR A 242 -36.87 23.41 -3.79
CA THR A 242 -35.77 22.76 -3.13
C THR A 242 -34.73 23.79 -2.60
N PRO A 243 -33.96 23.47 -1.56
CA PRO A 243 -32.92 24.37 -1.06
C PRO A 243 -31.69 24.43 -1.95
N TYR A 244 -31.62 23.67 -3.03
CA TYR A 244 -30.43 23.52 -3.86
C TYR A 244 -30.41 24.48 -5.04
N MET A 245 -29.21 24.85 -5.49
CA MET A 245 -28.95 25.48 -6.78
C MET A 245 -28.71 24.43 -7.84
N MET A 246 -29.22 24.66 -9.07
CA MET A 246 -28.92 23.80 -10.21
C MET A 246 -27.47 24.11 -10.68
N ASP A 247 -26.50 23.45 -10.08
CA ASP A 247 -25.08 23.53 -10.43
C ASP A 247 -24.63 22.16 -10.91
N ALA A 248 -24.67 21.99 -12.23
CA ALA A 248 -24.30 20.71 -12.85
C ALA A 248 -22.81 20.38 -12.76
N GLY A 249 -21.93 21.33 -12.36
CA GLY A 249 -20.50 21.15 -12.34
C GLY A 249 -19.85 21.01 -13.73
N HIS A 250 -20.63 21.01 -14.80
CA HIS A 250 -20.15 20.84 -16.18
C HIS A 250 -21.07 21.56 -17.20
N GLY A 251 -20.59 21.65 -18.42
CA GLY A 251 -21.33 22.36 -19.49
C GLY A 251 -20.84 23.79 -19.72
N LEU A 252 -21.58 24.51 -20.57
CA LEU A 252 -21.29 25.90 -20.85
C LEU A 252 -22.08 26.79 -19.88
N ASN A 253 -21.44 27.86 -19.42
CA ASN A 253 -22.11 28.85 -18.59
C ASN A 253 -22.92 29.81 -19.48
N SER A 254 -24.16 30.09 -19.08
CA SER A 254 -25.03 31.04 -19.75
C SER A 254 -25.57 32.08 -18.77
N LEU A 255 -25.76 33.31 -19.25
CA LEU A 255 -26.33 34.37 -18.43
C LEU A 255 -27.82 34.39 -18.60
N ALA A 256 -28.55 34.53 -17.49
CA ALA A 256 -29.98 34.75 -17.50
C ALA A 256 -30.37 35.95 -18.37
N TYR A 257 -31.45 35.83 -19.13
CA TYR A 257 -32.01 36.98 -19.81
C TYR A 257 -33.05 37.70 -18.92
N ILE A 258 -32.84 39.00 -18.72
CA ILE A 258 -33.72 39.85 -17.92
C ILE A 258 -33.99 41.11 -18.72
N THR A 259 -35.29 41.49 -18.88
CA THR A 259 -35.65 42.72 -19.55
C THR A 259 -35.23 43.97 -18.74
N HIS A 260 -35.17 45.10 -19.41
CA HIS A 260 -35.25 46.37 -18.71
C HIS A 260 -36.59 46.54 -18.00
N LEU A 261 -36.73 47.60 -17.20
CA LEU A 261 -38.02 48.02 -16.68
C LEU A 261 -38.90 48.41 -17.85
N GLU A 262 -39.87 47.56 -18.16
CA GLU A 262 -40.76 47.74 -19.28
C GLU A 262 -42.22 47.64 -18.84
N VAL A 263 -43.12 48.19 -19.66
CA VAL A 263 -44.56 48.03 -19.47
C VAL A 263 -44.98 46.72 -20.18
N ASN A 264 -45.46 45.76 -19.41
CA ASN A 264 -45.89 44.43 -19.86
C ASN A 264 -44.85 43.66 -20.72
N PRO A 265 -43.62 43.39 -20.20
CA PRO A 265 -42.61 42.63 -20.93
C PRO A 265 -43.16 41.24 -21.29
N THR A 266 -42.85 40.79 -22.54
CA THR A 266 -43.39 39.54 -23.10
C THR A 266 -42.28 38.75 -23.78
N PHE A 267 -42.17 37.44 -23.50
CA PHE A 267 -41.36 36.49 -24.22
C PHE A 267 -42.23 35.63 -25.13
N ASN A 268 -41.90 35.55 -26.43
CA ASN A 268 -42.56 34.68 -27.39
C ASN A 268 -41.52 33.65 -27.89
N ILE A 269 -41.83 32.35 -27.72
CA ILE A 269 -41.01 31.21 -28.08
C ILE A 269 -41.68 30.45 -29.21
N ASP A 270 -41.00 30.27 -30.36
CA ASP A 270 -41.46 29.44 -31.48
C ASP A 270 -40.78 28.07 -31.40
N LEU A 271 -41.51 27.04 -31.07
CA LEU A 271 -41.06 25.66 -30.98
C LEU A 271 -40.75 25.03 -32.36
N GLY A 272 -41.02 25.74 -33.44
CA GLY A 272 -40.80 25.27 -34.81
C GLY A 272 -41.96 24.45 -35.39
N GLU A 273 -42.54 23.56 -34.59
CA GLU A 273 -43.74 22.77 -34.94
C GLU A 273 -44.69 22.66 -33.75
N SER A 274 -45.88 22.11 -33.95
CA SER A 274 -46.86 21.91 -32.88
C SER A 274 -46.50 20.67 -32.08
N TYR A 275 -46.43 20.80 -30.75
CA TYR A 275 -46.15 19.72 -29.79
C TYR A 275 -47.27 19.60 -28.75
N PRO A 276 -47.57 18.39 -28.28
CA PRO A 276 -48.42 18.18 -27.10
C PRO A 276 -47.66 18.56 -25.82
N VAL A 277 -47.66 19.84 -25.47
CA VAL A 277 -46.96 20.37 -24.29
C VAL A 277 -47.59 19.82 -23.02
N SER A 278 -46.78 19.25 -22.15
CA SER A 278 -47.20 18.56 -20.90
C SER A 278 -46.58 19.11 -19.64
N GLN A 279 -45.43 19.80 -19.73
CA GLN A 279 -44.76 20.43 -18.59
C GLN A 279 -44.09 21.73 -19.03
N ILE A 280 -43.99 22.69 -18.11
CA ILE A 280 -43.18 23.90 -18.27
C ILE A 280 -42.36 24.11 -17.01
N HIS A 281 -41.03 24.34 -17.17
CA HIS A 281 -40.12 24.72 -16.13
C HIS A 281 -39.52 26.08 -16.45
N LEU A 282 -39.52 26.98 -15.46
CA LEU A 282 -38.90 28.29 -15.55
C LEU A 282 -37.79 28.36 -14.49
N HIS A 283 -36.55 28.39 -14.92
CA HIS A 283 -35.40 28.58 -14.02
C HIS A 283 -35.31 30.05 -13.67
N VAL A 284 -35.44 30.37 -12.39
CA VAL A 284 -35.37 31.78 -11.93
C VAL A 284 -33.93 32.27 -12.01
N THR A 285 -33.81 33.59 -12.18
CA THR A 285 -32.48 34.22 -12.15
C THR A 285 -31.90 34.15 -10.74
N GLU A 286 -30.76 33.50 -10.61
CA GLU A 286 -30.04 33.48 -9.32
C GLU A 286 -29.43 34.86 -9.03
N GLN A 287 -29.28 35.21 -7.76
CA GLN A 287 -28.66 36.50 -7.36
C GLN A 287 -27.28 36.73 -7.96
N SER A 288 -26.56 35.65 -8.23
CA SER A 288 -25.27 35.66 -8.92
C SER A 288 -25.33 36.06 -10.39
N ASP A 289 -26.50 35.85 -11.04
CA ASP A 289 -26.74 36.25 -12.45
C ASP A 289 -26.94 37.76 -12.59
N THR A 290 -27.14 38.46 -11.49
CA THR A 290 -27.45 39.89 -11.50
C THR A 290 -26.38 40.69 -10.77
N VAL A 291 -25.77 41.64 -11.48
CA VAL A 291 -24.80 42.60 -10.91
C VAL A 291 -25.27 44.01 -11.30
N PRO A 292 -25.44 44.93 -10.34
CA PRO A 292 -25.40 44.78 -8.89
C PRO A 292 -26.58 44.02 -8.31
N ARG A 293 -26.44 43.42 -7.16
CA ARG A 293 -27.48 42.71 -6.42
C ARG A 293 -28.69 43.61 -6.20
N ALA A 294 -29.84 43.25 -6.65
CA ALA A 294 -31.07 43.87 -6.24
C ALA A 294 -31.45 43.34 -4.84
N SER A 295 -31.54 44.22 -3.86
CA SER A 295 -31.95 43.83 -2.52
C SER A 295 -33.47 43.54 -2.51
N GLY A 296 -33.84 42.33 -2.10
CA GLY A 296 -35.17 42.03 -1.54
C GLY A 296 -36.18 41.33 -2.43
N ASN A 297 -36.09 41.35 -3.78
CA ASN A 297 -36.95 40.58 -4.67
C ASN A 297 -36.13 39.84 -5.70
N GLU A 298 -36.52 38.64 -6.06
CA GLU A 298 -35.89 37.92 -7.14
C GLU A 298 -36.12 38.67 -8.46
N PRO A 299 -35.06 39.13 -9.13
CA PRO A 299 -35.20 39.93 -10.34
C PRO A 299 -35.78 39.08 -11.46
N GLY A 300 -36.78 39.58 -12.16
CA GLY A 300 -37.37 38.94 -13.32
C GLY A 300 -38.64 38.14 -13.07
N ILE A 301 -39.02 37.84 -11.83
CA ILE A 301 -40.30 37.20 -11.55
C ILE A 301 -41.40 38.25 -11.60
N PRO A 302 -42.41 38.09 -12.48
CA PRO A 302 -43.53 39.04 -12.61
C PRO A 302 -44.43 38.96 -11.37
N LYS A 303 -45.27 40.00 -11.15
CA LYS A 303 -46.28 39.98 -10.08
C LYS A 303 -47.35 38.92 -10.36
N HIS A 304 -47.78 38.83 -11.58
CA HIS A 304 -48.79 37.90 -12.05
C HIS A 304 -48.29 37.16 -13.30
N LEU A 305 -47.78 35.94 -13.13
CA LEU A 305 -47.26 35.16 -14.23
C LEU A 305 -48.39 34.56 -15.06
N LYS A 306 -48.42 34.86 -16.38
CA LYS A 306 -49.26 34.18 -17.35
C LYS A 306 -48.48 33.53 -18.45
N ILE A 307 -48.88 32.32 -18.80
CA ILE A 307 -48.30 31.56 -19.93
C ILE A 307 -49.46 31.09 -20.81
N GLU A 308 -49.35 31.39 -22.09
CA GLU A 308 -50.31 31.00 -23.13
C GLU A 308 -49.62 30.18 -24.21
N GLY A 309 -50.34 29.19 -24.76
CA GLY A 309 -49.96 28.42 -25.93
C GLY A 309 -50.86 28.72 -27.13
N ALA A 310 -50.30 28.76 -28.33
CA ALA A 310 -51.03 28.99 -29.57
C ALA A 310 -50.44 28.18 -30.73
N ASN A 311 -51.17 27.96 -31.77
CA ASN A 311 -50.68 27.42 -33.04
C ASN A 311 -50.57 28.51 -34.14
N GLN A 312 -51.15 29.71 -33.90
CA GLN A 312 -50.97 30.87 -34.74
C GLN A 312 -49.95 31.84 -34.12
N ALA A 313 -49.07 32.39 -34.96
CA ALA A 313 -48.02 33.32 -34.53
C ALA A 313 -48.53 34.63 -33.91
N ASP A 314 -49.75 35.02 -34.24
CA ASP A 314 -50.44 36.22 -33.72
C ASP A 314 -51.15 35.96 -32.39
N PHE A 315 -51.12 34.71 -31.90
CA PHE A 315 -51.84 34.26 -30.70
C PHE A 315 -53.40 34.46 -30.79
N SER A 316 -53.93 34.48 -31.96
CA SER A 316 -55.42 34.63 -32.18
C SER A 316 -56.18 33.39 -31.65
N ASP A 317 -55.52 32.25 -31.52
CA ASP A 317 -56.05 30.98 -30.99
C ASP A 317 -55.44 30.62 -29.61
N ALA A 318 -54.95 31.60 -28.89
CA ALA A 318 -54.24 31.38 -27.60
C ALA A 318 -55.14 30.66 -26.57
N ILE A 319 -54.55 29.67 -25.94
CA ILE A 319 -55.07 28.92 -24.79
C ILE A 319 -54.23 29.26 -23.55
N LEU A 320 -54.92 29.65 -22.47
CA LEU A 320 -54.26 29.91 -21.21
C LEU A 320 -53.76 28.57 -20.61
N LEU A 321 -52.46 28.41 -20.45
CA LEU A 321 -51.79 27.23 -19.87
C LEU A 321 -51.56 27.39 -18.38
N ILE A 322 -51.05 28.57 -17.96
CA ILE A 322 -50.71 28.87 -16.58
C ILE A 322 -51.22 30.28 -16.22
N ASP A 323 -51.85 30.40 -15.06
CA ASP A 323 -52.31 31.66 -14.47
C ASP A 323 -51.93 31.65 -12.97
N GLU A 324 -50.84 32.31 -12.62
CA GLU A 324 -50.33 32.36 -11.25
C GLU A 324 -50.32 33.82 -10.75
N PRO A 325 -51.37 34.26 -10.08
CA PRO A 325 -51.43 35.57 -9.48
C PRO A 325 -50.52 35.62 -8.23
N GLU A 326 -50.03 36.79 -7.91
CA GLU A 326 -49.28 37.04 -6.67
C GLU A 326 -47.94 36.24 -6.52
N MET A 327 -47.25 35.97 -7.61
CA MET A 327 -46.00 35.20 -7.64
C MET A 327 -44.93 35.71 -6.66
N ARG A 328 -44.89 37.05 -6.42
CA ARG A 328 -43.89 37.67 -5.54
C ARG A 328 -44.15 37.50 -4.03
N THR A 329 -45.33 37.04 -3.66
CA THR A 329 -45.71 36.84 -2.27
C THR A 329 -45.32 35.48 -1.73
N ARG A 330 -44.92 34.56 -2.64
CA ARG A 330 -44.48 33.20 -2.30
C ARG A 330 -42.96 33.13 -2.22
N PRO A 331 -42.40 32.29 -1.36
CA PRO A 331 -40.99 31.96 -1.42
C PRO A 331 -40.66 31.41 -2.80
N SER A 332 -39.64 31.95 -3.43
CA SER A 332 -39.33 31.52 -4.80
C SER A 332 -38.58 30.21 -4.80
N ALA A 333 -39.12 29.21 -5.50
CA ALA A 333 -38.41 28.01 -5.88
C ALA A 333 -37.28 28.36 -6.87
N PRO A 334 -36.14 27.63 -6.86
CA PRO A 334 -35.10 27.81 -7.87
C PRO A 334 -35.61 27.52 -9.29
N ILE A 335 -36.58 26.63 -9.41
CA ILE A 335 -37.23 26.24 -10.63
C ILE A 335 -38.73 26.24 -10.41
N LEU A 336 -39.46 27.08 -11.17
CA LEU A 336 -40.89 27.11 -11.13
C LEU A 336 -41.42 26.06 -12.11
N MET A 337 -42.21 25.08 -11.62
CA MET A 337 -42.59 23.91 -12.39
C MET A 337 -44.12 23.74 -12.42
N TRP A 338 -44.63 23.31 -13.58
CA TRP A 338 -46.05 22.97 -13.78
C TRP A 338 -46.19 21.71 -14.60
N ASN A 339 -47.02 20.78 -14.15
CA ASN A 339 -47.58 19.70 -14.97
C ASN A 339 -48.88 20.22 -15.59
N LEU A 340 -49.01 20.06 -16.89
CA LEU A 340 -50.14 20.53 -17.68
C LEU A 340 -50.90 19.35 -18.29
N PRO A 341 -52.22 19.49 -18.54
CA PRO A 341 -52.90 18.64 -19.52
C PRO A 341 -52.21 18.79 -20.87
N GLN A 342 -51.98 17.68 -21.57
CA GLN A 342 -51.39 17.75 -22.92
C GLN A 342 -52.16 18.73 -23.81
N THR A 343 -51.50 19.76 -24.26
CA THR A 343 -52.06 20.83 -25.08
C THR A 343 -51.21 21.04 -26.32
N GLU A 344 -51.81 20.90 -27.48
CA GLU A 344 -51.10 21.09 -28.74
C GLU A 344 -50.84 22.57 -29.00
N CYS A 345 -49.58 22.98 -29.00
CA CYS A 345 -49.17 24.35 -29.31
C CYS A 345 -47.78 24.40 -29.92
N ARG A 346 -47.60 25.36 -30.82
CA ARG A 346 -46.29 25.72 -31.42
C ARG A 346 -45.68 26.95 -30.80
N TYR A 347 -46.47 27.93 -30.44
CA TYR A 347 -46.00 29.20 -29.88
C TYR A 347 -46.37 29.27 -28.44
N ILE A 348 -45.39 29.69 -27.60
CA ILE A 348 -45.57 29.90 -26.17
C ILE A 348 -45.30 31.37 -25.86
N ARG A 349 -46.20 32.02 -25.15
CA ARG A 349 -46.06 33.39 -24.69
C ARG A 349 -46.02 33.46 -23.17
N ILE A 350 -44.98 34.11 -22.63
CA ILE A 350 -44.78 34.30 -21.20
C ILE A 350 -44.81 35.80 -20.91
N TYR A 351 -45.65 36.25 -20.00
CA TYR A 351 -45.80 37.67 -19.72
C TYR A 351 -46.35 37.95 -18.33
N ASP A 352 -46.25 39.26 -17.89
CA ASP A 352 -46.90 39.74 -16.68
C ASP A 352 -48.39 40.07 -16.97
N GLY A 353 -49.29 39.30 -16.35
CA GLY A 353 -50.73 39.47 -16.47
C GLY A 353 -51.34 40.64 -15.64
N SER A 354 -50.53 41.40 -14.90
CA SER A 354 -51.01 42.45 -14.05
C SER A 354 -51.64 43.68 -14.77
N GLN A 355 -51.51 43.69 -16.14
CA GLN A 355 -52.10 44.71 -17.06
C GLN A 355 -51.98 46.13 -16.50
N SER A 356 -50.75 46.58 -16.27
CA SER A 356 -50.55 47.97 -15.89
C SER A 356 -50.79 48.90 -17.07
N THR A 357 -51.66 49.85 -16.89
CA THR A 357 -51.91 50.96 -17.85
C THR A 357 -51.07 52.19 -17.57
N SER A 358 -50.27 52.15 -16.51
CA SER A 358 -49.45 53.28 -16.06
C SER A 358 -47.97 53.08 -16.46
N THR A 359 -47.40 54.10 -17.07
CA THR A 359 -45.95 54.14 -17.36
C THR A 359 -45.07 54.19 -16.09
N ASN A 360 -45.68 54.33 -14.92
CA ASN A 360 -45.00 54.31 -13.60
C ASN A 360 -44.98 52.89 -12.99
N ASP A 361 -45.75 51.96 -13.50
CA ASP A 361 -45.81 50.57 -13.04
C ASP A 361 -45.05 49.66 -14.02
N VAL A 362 -43.77 49.86 -14.12
CA VAL A 362 -42.83 49.06 -14.96
C VAL A 362 -42.28 47.94 -14.12
N ASP A 363 -42.11 46.79 -14.79
CA ASP A 363 -41.56 45.60 -14.17
C ASP A 363 -40.44 44.95 -15.04
N ARG A 364 -39.82 43.94 -14.52
CA ARG A 364 -38.83 43.13 -15.25
C ARG A 364 -39.37 41.73 -15.40
N LEU A 365 -39.17 41.16 -16.59
CA LEU A 365 -39.37 39.75 -16.84
C LEU A 365 -38.02 39.11 -17.15
N GLY A 366 -37.70 37.98 -16.52
CA GLY A 366 -36.41 37.33 -16.75
C GLY A 366 -36.34 35.95 -16.13
N PHE A 367 -35.62 35.07 -16.81
CA PHE A 367 -35.35 33.71 -16.38
C PHE A 367 -33.94 33.31 -16.82
N ALA A 368 -33.35 32.32 -16.12
CA ALA A 368 -32.12 31.71 -16.53
C ALA A 368 -32.33 30.77 -17.71
N GLU A 369 -33.44 30.00 -17.66
CA GLU A 369 -33.84 29.08 -18.73
C GLU A 369 -35.35 28.87 -18.74
N VAL A 370 -35.88 28.53 -19.90
CA VAL A 370 -37.27 28.12 -20.11
C VAL A 370 -37.27 26.75 -20.77
N GLU A 371 -37.73 25.74 -20.05
CA GLU A 371 -37.91 24.39 -20.60
C GLU A 371 -39.41 24.12 -20.84
N ILE A 372 -39.71 23.58 -22.00
CA ILE A 372 -41.06 23.18 -22.39
C ILE A 372 -41.01 21.72 -22.82
N PHE A 373 -41.77 20.88 -22.15
CA PHE A 373 -41.66 19.44 -22.36
C PHE A 373 -42.91 18.92 -23.12
N SER A 374 -42.61 18.05 -24.09
CA SER A 374 -43.56 17.14 -24.71
C SER A 374 -43.14 15.71 -24.31
N GLY A 375 -43.86 15.10 -23.36
CA GLY A 375 -43.38 13.92 -22.67
C GLY A 375 -42.10 14.23 -21.91
N ASP A 376 -41.01 13.44 -22.13
CA ASP A 376 -39.70 13.63 -21.49
C ASP A 376 -38.73 14.51 -22.28
N GLN A 377 -39.14 15.01 -23.46
CA GLN A 377 -38.29 15.82 -24.34
C GLN A 377 -38.51 17.31 -24.10
N ASN A 378 -37.45 18.06 -23.81
CA ASN A 378 -37.47 19.53 -23.83
C ASN A 378 -37.50 20.02 -25.30
N VAL A 379 -38.69 20.42 -25.79
CA VAL A 379 -38.91 20.90 -27.16
C VAL A 379 -38.60 22.39 -27.33
N ALA A 380 -38.32 23.11 -26.24
CA ALA A 380 -37.86 24.50 -26.29
C ALA A 380 -36.37 24.62 -26.54
N LEU A 381 -35.61 23.57 -26.37
CA LEU A 381 -34.14 23.62 -26.50
C LEU A 381 -33.70 24.12 -27.89
N GLY A 382 -32.97 25.24 -27.89
CA GLY A 382 -32.52 25.89 -29.12
C GLY A 382 -33.60 26.63 -29.91
N SER A 383 -34.84 26.74 -29.38
CA SER A 383 -35.94 27.43 -30.00
C SER A 383 -35.72 28.95 -30.11
N ALA A 384 -36.32 29.56 -31.14
CA ALA A 384 -36.22 31.00 -31.35
C ALA A 384 -37.05 31.76 -30.31
N VAL A 385 -36.43 32.70 -29.62
CA VAL A 385 -37.09 33.59 -28.67
C VAL A 385 -37.11 35.01 -29.18
N THR A 386 -38.29 35.63 -29.20
CA THR A 386 -38.46 37.06 -29.47
C THR A 386 -39.00 37.77 -28.24
N VAL A 387 -38.59 39.00 -28.08
CA VAL A 387 -38.98 39.83 -26.92
C VAL A 387 -39.49 41.17 -27.44
N ASP A 388 -40.71 41.52 -27.03
CA ASP A 388 -41.26 42.81 -27.35
C ASP A 388 -40.73 43.87 -26.37
N LEU A 389 -39.72 44.64 -26.80
CA LEU A 389 -39.02 45.62 -25.99
C LEU A 389 -38.86 46.93 -26.74
N LEU A 390 -38.95 48.04 -26.03
CA LEU A 390 -38.58 49.37 -26.52
C LEU A 390 -37.05 49.56 -26.58
N GLN A 391 -36.29 48.85 -25.72
CA GLN A 391 -34.81 48.88 -25.65
C GLN A 391 -34.24 47.48 -25.46
N HIS A 392 -33.21 47.13 -26.23
CA HIS A 392 -32.49 45.88 -26.09
C HIS A 392 -31.23 46.01 -25.20
N ILE A 393 -30.93 44.99 -24.42
CA ILE A 393 -29.71 44.88 -23.66
C ILE A 393 -28.64 44.23 -24.57
N GLU A 394 -27.59 44.97 -24.95
CA GLU A 394 -26.59 44.51 -25.93
C GLU A 394 -25.85 43.23 -25.56
N TYR A 395 -25.65 43.00 -24.27
CA TYR A 395 -24.82 41.87 -23.80
C TYR A 395 -25.61 40.63 -23.34
N ARG A 396 -26.99 40.74 -23.30
CA ARG A 396 -27.85 39.60 -22.98
C ARG A 396 -28.70 39.29 -24.20
N LYS A 397 -28.75 38.01 -24.58
CA LYS A 397 -29.51 37.57 -25.78
C LYS A 397 -30.71 36.76 -25.36
N PRO A 398 -31.92 36.99 -25.93
CA PRO A 398 -33.09 36.18 -25.62
C PRO A 398 -32.89 34.67 -25.82
N GLN A 399 -32.00 34.27 -26.73
CA GLN A 399 -31.67 32.87 -27.00
C GLN A 399 -31.08 32.14 -25.79
N SER A 400 -30.54 32.85 -24.78
CA SER A 400 -30.08 32.23 -23.53
C SER A 400 -31.24 31.68 -22.68
N LEU A 401 -32.52 32.01 -23.06
CA LEU A 401 -33.67 31.42 -22.41
C LEU A 401 -33.99 29.97 -22.85
N THR A 402 -33.31 29.47 -23.88
CA THR A 402 -33.59 28.14 -24.46
C THR A 402 -32.29 27.43 -24.87
N ASP A 403 -31.17 27.81 -24.33
CA ASP A 403 -29.85 27.24 -24.68
C ASP A 403 -29.47 26.01 -23.86
N GLY A 404 -30.29 25.63 -22.88
CA GLY A 404 -30.09 24.47 -22.01
C GLY A 404 -29.04 24.67 -20.92
N ASN A 405 -28.66 25.94 -20.64
CA ASN A 405 -27.60 26.24 -19.67
C ASN A 405 -28.03 27.38 -18.72
N ASN A 406 -27.42 27.39 -17.54
CA ASN A 406 -27.49 28.50 -16.62
C ASN A 406 -26.05 29.03 -16.28
N LEU A 407 -25.94 29.91 -15.30
CA LEU A 407 -24.66 30.47 -14.89
C LEU A 407 -23.65 29.40 -14.44
N TYR A 408 -24.09 28.26 -13.96
CA TYR A 408 -23.29 27.19 -13.38
C TYR A 408 -23.01 26.05 -14.35
N GLY A 409 -23.67 26.02 -15.50
CA GLY A 409 -23.47 24.99 -16.52
C GLY A 409 -24.75 24.44 -17.14
N ALA A 410 -24.72 23.21 -17.58
CA ALA A 410 -25.83 22.55 -18.21
C ALA A 410 -27.04 22.35 -17.25
N ILE A 411 -28.25 22.46 -17.75
CA ILE A 411 -29.45 22.15 -16.98
C ILE A 411 -29.69 20.63 -17.05
N LEU A 412 -29.86 20.03 -15.89
CA LEU A 412 -30.12 18.59 -15.76
C LEU A 412 -31.61 18.32 -15.56
N PRO A 413 -32.13 17.19 -16.05
CA PRO A 413 -33.45 16.71 -15.63
C PRO A 413 -33.52 16.61 -14.10
N ILE A 414 -34.64 17.05 -13.51
CA ILE A 414 -34.82 17.14 -12.06
C ILE A 414 -34.47 15.82 -11.34
N ARG A 415 -34.87 14.69 -11.89
CA ARG A 415 -34.58 13.37 -11.37
C ARG A 415 -33.07 13.11 -11.34
N GLN A 416 -32.40 13.28 -12.46
CA GLN A 416 -30.95 13.11 -12.59
C GLN A 416 -30.21 14.05 -11.64
N TRP A 417 -30.64 15.31 -11.56
CA TRP A 417 -30.07 16.27 -10.63
C TRP A 417 -30.12 15.79 -9.17
N MET A 418 -31.29 15.30 -8.71
CA MET A 418 -31.43 14.75 -7.34
C MET A 418 -30.55 13.51 -7.12
N GLU A 419 -30.49 12.63 -8.12
CA GLU A 419 -29.60 11.43 -8.06
C GLU A 419 -28.14 11.82 -7.97
N GLU A 420 -27.71 12.80 -8.78
CA GLU A 420 -26.32 13.27 -8.77
C GLU A 420 -25.93 13.95 -7.45
N LEU A 421 -26.82 14.79 -6.86
CA LEU A 421 -26.61 15.39 -5.55
C LEU A 421 -26.45 14.32 -4.44
N SER A 422 -27.35 13.34 -4.44
CA SER A 422 -27.29 12.22 -3.50
C SER A 422 -25.99 11.42 -3.65
N ARG A 423 -25.63 11.09 -4.88
CA ARG A 423 -24.41 10.36 -5.20
C ARG A 423 -23.15 11.15 -4.87
N GLY A 424 -23.13 12.44 -5.15
CA GLY A 424 -22.01 13.34 -4.79
C GLY A 424 -21.74 13.34 -3.29
N GLN A 425 -22.81 13.45 -2.48
CA GLN A 425 -22.65 13.36 -1.02
C GLN A 425 -22.19 11.99 -0.55
N GLU A 426 -22.66 10.89 -1.13
CA GLU A 426 -22.16 9.55 -0.82
C GLU A 426 -20.66 9.47 -1.04
N LEU A 427 -20.17 10.00 -2.16
CA LEU A 427 -18.75 10.04 -2.49
C LEU A 427 -17.97 10.94 -1.54
N GLU A 428 -18.54 12.09 -1.16
CA GLU A 428 -17.91 13.01 -0.19
C GLU A 428 -17.63 12.33 1.17
N TYR A 429 -18.51 11.43 1.61
CA TYR A 429 -18.28 10.62 2.82
C TYR A 429 -17.38 9.42 2.58
N ALA A 430 -17.45 8.79 1.41
CA ALA A 430 -16.73 7.56 1.12
C ALA A 430 -15.25 7.83 0.78
N ILE A 431 -14.93 8.88 0.03
CA ILE A 431 -13.56 9.25 -0.37
C ILE A 431 -12.61 9.37 0.84
N PRO A 432 -12.93 10.15 1.89
CA PRO A 432 -12.05 10.25 3.06
C PRO A 432 -11.83 8.91 3.78
N ARG A 433 -12.83 8.02 3.79
CA ARG A 433 -12.72 6.68 4.40
C ARG A 433 -11.73 5.80 3.62
N VAL A 434 -11.81 5.80 2.28
CA VAL A 434 -10.87 5.08 1.40
C VAL A 434 -9.46 5.67 1.53
N GLN A 435 -9.32 7.00 1.55
CA GLN A 435 -8.04 7.69 1.76
C GLN A 435 -7.42 7.36 3.13
N ALA A 436 -8.23 7.29 4.19
CA ALA A 436 -7.77 6.94 5.52
C ALA A 436 -7.23 5.50 5.56
N GLU A 437 -7.97 4.52 4.99
CA GLU A 437 -7.54 3.13 4.89
C GLU A 437 -6.25 3.00 4.08
N LEU A 438 -6.17 3.65 2.92
CA LEU A 438 -4.98 3.68 2.07
C LEU A 438 -3.77 4.26 2.82
N THR A 439 -3.96 5.37 3.53
CA THR A 439 -2.92 6.00 4.36
C THR A 439 -2.44 5.06 5.46
N GLN A 440 -3.36 4.35 6.11
CA GLN A 440 -3.02 3.37 7.14
C GLN A 440 -2.19 2.22 6.57
N ARG A 441 -2.56 1.70 5.40
CA ARG A 441 -1.82 0.63 4.73
C ARG A 441 -0.42 1.05 4.31
N TYR A 442 -0.25 2.25 3.78
CA TYR A 442 1.07 2.80 3.48
C TYR A 442 1.93 2.96 4.74
N ARG A 443 1.34 3.41 5.87
CA ARG A 443 2.05 3.47 7.15
C ARG A 443 2.53 2.09 7.60
N HIS A 444 1.67 1.05 7.49
CA HIS A 444 2.03 -0.32 7.81
C HIS A 444 3.13 -0.86 6.89
N GLN A 445 3.01 -0.67 5.58
CA GLN A 445 4.02 -1.08 4.61
C GLN A 445 5.38 -0.40 4.90
N LYS A 446 5.39 0.90 5.15
CA LYS A 446 6.60 1.66 5.50
C LYS A 446 7.21 1.19 6.82
N ALA A 447 6.38 0.80 7.80
CA ALA A 447 6.85 0.23 9.05
C ALA A 447 7.50 -1.16 8.83
N GLN A 448 6.88 -2.03 8.04
CA GLN A 448 7.43 -3.33 7.67
C GLN A 448 8.76 -3.21 6.92
N LEU A 449 8.85 -2.30 5.95
CA LEU A 449 10.10 -2.04 5.22
C LEU A 449 11.20 -1.54 6.15
N ARG A 450 10.90 -0.68 7.13
CA ARG A 450 11.86 -0.25 8.16
C ARG A 450 12.33 -1.42 9.03
N ILE A 451 11.42 -2.28 9.49
CA ILE A 451 11.76 -3.46 10.28
C ILE A 451 12.66 -4.41 9.45
N MET A 452 12.32 -4.68 8.19
CA MET A 452 13.16 -5.48 7.29
C MET A 452 14.54 -4.85 7.10
N GLY A 453 14.62 -3.54 6.92
CA GLY A 453 15.89 -2.82 6.84
C GLY A 453 16.74 -3.01 8.10
N TRP A 454 16.16 -2.90 9.29
CA TRP A 454 16.87 -3.15 10.55
C TRP A 454 17.33 -4.61 10.69
N LEU A 455 16.49 -5.58 10.27
CA LEU A 455 16.86 -7.00 10.29
C LEU A 455 18.03 -7.31 9.36
N ILE A 456 18.03 -6.74 8.15
CA ILE A 456 19.14 -6.88 7.19
C ILE A 456 20.42 -6.26 7.78
N THR A 457 20.33 -5.06 8.35
CA THR A 457 21.46 -4.39 8.98
C THR A 457 22.03 -5.20 10.15
N ALA A 458 21.15 -5.75 11.00
CA ALA A 458 21.55 -6.61 12.11
C ALA A 458 22.22 -7.91 11.63
N LEU A 459 21.73 -8.51 10.54
CA LEU A 459 22.32 -9.69 9.92
C LEU A 459 23.73 -9.40 9.40
N ILE A 460 23.90 -8.29 8.68
CA ILE A 460 25.22 -7.85 8.18
C ILE A 460 26.19 -7.63 9.36
N ALA A 461 25.74 -6.96 10.41
CA ALA A 461 26.55 -6.73 11.62
C ALA A 461 26.96 -8.06 12.28
N ALA A 462 26.03 -9.02 12.37
CA ALA A 462 26.32 -10.35 12.92
C ALA A 462 27.39 -11.09 12.08
N VAL A 463 27.31 -11.05 10.76
CA VAL A 463 28.30 -11.65 9.85
C VAL A 463 29.68 -11.01 10.06
N ILE A 464 29.75 -9.68 10.16
CA ILE A 464 31.00 -8.95 10.43
C ILE A 464 31.58 -9.37 11.78
N ILE A 465 30.76 -9.45 12.83
CA ILE A 465 31.20 -9.88 14.16
C ILE A 465 31.76 -11.31 14.13
N VAL A 466 31.08 -12.25 13.48
CA VAL A 466 31.55 -13.63 13.31
C VAL A 466 32.89 -13.66 12.57
N PHE A 467 33.03 -12.87 11.50
CA PHE A 467 34.27 -12.75 10.76
C PHE A 467 35.40 -12.20 11.64
N LEU A 468 35.17 -11.13 12.38
CA LEU A 468 36.17 -10.54 13.30
C LEU A 468 36.60 -11.51 14.43
N ILE A 469 35.61 -12.24 15.01
CA ILE A 469 35.91 -13.26 16.03
C ILE A 469 36.76 -14.37 15.41
N SER A 470 36.40 -14.89 14.24
CA SER A 470 37.16 -15.92 13.54
C SER A 470 38.57 -15.45 13.22
N HIS A 471 38.73 -14.22 12.75
CA HIS A 471 40.02 -13.62 12.46
C HIS A 471 40.89 -13.49 13.74
N ASN A 472 40.34 -12.99 14.84
CA ASN A 472 41.04 -12.88 16.14
C ASN A 472 41.45 -14.24 16.69
N LEU A 473 40.63 -15.26 16.57
CA LEU A 473 40.98 -16.61 17.00
C LEU A 473 42.16 -17.16 16.19
N ARG A 474 42.22 -16.94 14.89
CA ARG A 474 43.35 -17.31 14.02
C ARG A 474 44.66 -16.60 14.46
N LEU A 475 44.60 -15.30 14.72
CA LEU A 475 45.75 -14.52 15.17
C LEU A 475 46.28 -15.02 16.53
N ARG A 476 45.38 -15.34 17.46
CA ARG A 476 45.79 -15.91 18.79
C ARG A 476 46.43 -17.28 18.65
N GLN A 477 45.90 -18.15 17.79
CA GLN A 477 46.51 -19.48 17.53
C GLN A 477 47.92 -19.32 16.95
N PHE A 478 48.11 -18.39 16.02
CA PHE A 478 49.40 -18.10 15.41
C PHE A 478 50.42 -17.56 16.46
N SER A 479 49.99 -16.63 17.30
CA SER A 479 50.84 -16.09 18.38
C SER A 479 51.24 -17.15 19.39
N SER A 480 50.33 -18.08 19.74
CA SER A 480 50.66 -19.16 20.69
C SER A 480 51.63 -20.17 20.09
N LEU A 481 51.52 -20.44 18.78
CA LEU A 481 52.48 -21.32 18.07
C LEU A 481 53.88 -20.69 18.06
N LYS A 482 54.00 -19.40 17.70
CA LYS A 482 55.30 -18.68 17.74
C LYS A 482 55.94 -18.71 19.12
N LYS A 483 55.20 -18.50 20.21
CA LYS A 483 55.70 -18.55 21.57
C LYS A 483 56.23 -19.94 21.94
N ARG A 484 55.52 -21.01 21.54
CA ARG A 484 55.93 -22.39 21.80
C ARG A 484 57.24 -22.74 21.08
N ILE A 485 57.30 -22.40 19.75
CA ILE A 485 58.50 -22.63 18.94
C ILE A 485 59.71 -21.88 19.54
N ALA A 486 59.51 -20.61 19.95
CA ALA A 486 60.61 -19.82 20.57
C ALA A 486 61.08 -20.41 21.90
N ALA A 487 60.17 -20.94 22.73
CA ALA A 487 60.53 -21.60 23.99
C ALA A 487 61.32 -22.91 23.76
N ASP A 488 60.80 -23.78 22.88
CA ASP A 488 61.43 -25.06 22.55
C ASP A 488 62.85 -24.84 21.97
N LEU A 489 63.01 -23.81 21.13
CA LEU A 489 64.30 -23.41 20.55
C LEU A 489 65.24 -22.90 21.60
N HIS A 490 64.79 -22.06 22.55
CA HIS A 490 65.58 -21.50 23.61
C HIS A 490 66.16 -22.61 24.56
N ASP A 491 65.29 -23.57 24.90
CA ASP A 491 65.67 -24.68 25.82
C ASP A 491 66.66 -25.66 25.16
N GLU A 492 66.43 -26.03 23.88
CA GLU A 492 67.31 -26.96 23.15
C GLU A 492 68.71 -26.32 22.86
N LEU A 493 68.68 -25.06 22.38
CA LEU A 493 69.91 -24.31 22.12
C LEU A 493 70.72 -24.02 23.41
N GLY A 494 70.01 -23.55 24.43
CA GLY A 494 70.65 -23.22 25.74
C GLY A 494 71.36 -24.43 26.36
N ALA A 495 70.66 -25.58 26.35
CA ALA A 495 71.27 -26.84 26.88
C ALA A 495 72.47 -27.31 26.06
N ASN A 496 72.37 -27.26 24.71
CA ASN A 496 73.46 -27.69 23.83
C ASN A 496 74.68 -26.75 23.89
N ILE A 497 74.48 -25.44 23.91
CA ILE A 497 75.59 -24.45 24.06
C ILE A 497 76.26 -24.59 25.41
N HIS A 498 75.51 -24.78 26.51
CA HIS A 498 76.04 -25.02 27.82
C HIS A 498 76.88 -26.30 27.87
N THR A 499 76.38 -27.39 27.23
CA THR A 499 77.15 -28.67 27.15
C THR A 499 78.41 -28.52 26.32
N ILE A 500 78.38 -27.76 25.22
CA ILE A 500 79.63 -27.45 24.45
C ILE A 500 80.60 -26.68 25.29
N GLY A 501 80.19 -25.71 26.12
CA GLY A 501 81.03 -24.99 27.03
C GLY A 501 81.71 -25.92 28.03
N LEU A 502 80.94 -26.78 28.70
CA LEU A 502 81.48 -27.76 29.65
C LEU A 502 82.50 -28.77 29.02
N LEU A 503 82.21 -29.23 27.82
CA LEU A 503 83.05 -30.11 27.06
C LEU A 503 84.35 -29.39 26.59
N SER A 504 84.29 -28.12 26.28
CA SER A 504 85.40 -27.25 25.90
C SER A 504 86.32 -27.05 27.11
N ASP A 505 85.75 -26.76 28.29
CA ASP A 505 86.49 -26.64 29.51
C ASP A 505 87.19 -27.96 29.88
N ALA A 506 86.47 -29.08 29.71
CA ALA A 506 87.09 -30.41 29.94
C ALA A 506 88.21 -30.72 28.94
N ALA A 507 88.08 -30.26 27.68
CA ALA A 507 89.14 -30.43 26.69
C ALA A 507 90.40 -29.61 26.98
N GLN A 508 90.29 -28.46 27.65
CA GLN A 508 91.43 -27.67 28.12
C GLN A 508 92.22 -28.38 29.23
N VAL A 509 91.52 -29.10 30.07
CA VAL A 509 92.18 -29.87 31.16
C VAL A 509 92.80 -31.20 30.71
N ALA A 510 92.23 -31.78 29.65
CA ALA A 510 92.63 -33.10 29.09
C ALA A 510 93.82 -33.02 28.09
N HIS A 511 94.60 -31.96 28.05
CA HIS A 511 95.68 -31.73 27.07
C HIS A 511 96.79 -32.75 27.12
N GLU A 512 96.96 -33.48 28.26
CA GLU A 512 98.00 -34.52 28.42
C GLU A 512 97.59 -35.91 27.90
N SER A 513 96.31 -36.12 27.49
CA SER A 513 95.83 -37.39 26.99
C SER A 513 95.21 -37.24 25.54
N PRO A 514 95.97 -37.60 24.51
CA PRO A 514 95.55 -37.41 23.11
C PRO A 514 94.22 -38.13 22.74
N ASP A 515 93.97 -39.31 23.32
CA ASP A 515 92.75 -40.09 23.07
C ASP A 515 91.53 -39.48 23.74
N GLN A 516 91.63 -38.91 24.92
CA GLN A 516 90.57 -38.22 25.61
C GLN A 516 90.24 -36.88 24.91
N LEU A 517 91.23 -36.16 24.45
CA LEU A 517 91.07 -34.93 23.69
C LEU A 517 90.35 -35.16 22.39
N LYS A 518 90.69 -36.21 21.65
CA LYS A 518 90.05 -36.61 20.42
C LYS A 518 88.60 -37.00 20.66
N MET A 519 88.29 -37.69 21.73
CA MET A 519 86.91 -38.04 22.10
C MET A 519 86.04 -36.79 22.44
N LEU A 520 86.63 -35.84 23.23
CA LEU A 520 85.96 -34.62 23.60
C LEU A 520 85.69 -33.73 22.34
N HIS A 521 86.66 -33.56 21.48
CA HIS A 521 86.50 -32.86 20.21
C HIS A 521 85.43 -33.47 19.34
N THR A 522 85.38 -34.79 19.22
CA THR A 522 84.36 -35.50 18.47
C THR A 522 82.96 -35.23 19.07
N ARG A 523 82.85 -35.21 20.41
CA ARG A 523 81.59 -34.98 21.12
C ARG A 523 81.11 -33.53 20.96
N ILE A 524 82.01 -32.54 21.05
CA ILE A 524 81.73 -31.13 20.77
C ILE A 524 81.24 -30.99 19.35
N ARG A 525 81.91 -31.57 18.36
CA ARG A 525 81.55 -31.54 16.96
C ARG A 525 80.13 -32.10 16.74
N ASN A 526 79.82 -33.27 17.31
CA ASN A 526 78.49 -33.89 17.18
C ASN A 526 77.37 -33.04 17.78
N ILE A 527 77.59 -32.38 18.93
CA ILE A 527 76.61 -31.50 19.54
C ILE A 527 76.44 -30.23 18.71
N THR A 528 77.51 -29.63 18.18
CA THR A 528 77.48 -28.46 17.33
C THR A 528 76.74 -28.76 16.04
N GLU A 529 76.93 -29.91 15.38
CA GLU A 529 76.26 -30.34 14.20
C GLU A 529 74.77 -30.64 14.51
N SER A 530 74.42 -31.20 15.67
CA SER A 530 73.00 -31.40 16.06
C SER A 530 72.30 -30.10 16.38
N THR A 531 73.00 -29.13 17.01
CA THR A 531 72.43 -27.79 17.27
C THR A 531 72.21 -27.00 16.00
N GLY A 532 73.19 -27.07 15.06
CA GLY A 532 72.99 -26.44 13.71
C GLY A 532 71.76 -26.98 12.98
N ARG A 533 71.54 -28.30 13.02
CA ARG A 533 70.35 -28.94 12.42
C ARG A 533 69.07 -28.54 13.13
N ALA A 534 69.07 -28.39 14.45
CA ALA A 534 67.91 -27.93 15.22
C ALA A 534 67.53 -26.49 14.86
N ILE A 535 68.55 -25.58 14.74
CA ILE A 535 68.31 -24.20 14.27
C ILE A 535 67.73 -24.17 12.86
N GLU A 536 68.33 -24.91 11.94
CA GLU A 536 67.86 -24.97 10.56
C GLU A 536 66.41 -25.52 10.45
N HIS A 537 66.08 -26.52 11.26
CA HIS A 537 64.72 -27.05 11.37
C HIS A 537 63.74 -26.01 11.90
N SER A 538 64.08 -25.30 12.92
CA SER A 538 63.22 -24.27 13.52
C SER A 538 63.07 -23.04 12.65
N THR A 539 64.11 -22.62 11.93
CA THR A 539 64.04 -21.52 10.94
C THR A 539 63.17 -21.91 9.76
N ASN A 540 63.32 -23.11 9.21
CA ASN A 540 62.48 -23.61 8.14
C ASN A 540 61.02 -23.74 8.60
N MET A 541 60.74 -24.05 9.85
CA MET A 541 59.41 -24.11 10.42
C MET A 541 58.76 -22.74 10.58
N LEU A 542 59.52 -21.68 10.84
CA LEU A 542 59.06 -20.29 10.90
C LEU A 542 58.84 -19.68 9.51
N GLU A 543 59.67 -20.00 8.55
CA GLU A 543 59.54 -19.53 7.16
C GLU A 543 58.41 -20.20 6.41
N SER A 544 58.04 -21.45 6.73
CA SER A 544 57.01 -22.21 6.05
C SER A 544 55.57 -21.82 6.42
N THR A 545 55.36 -20.86 7.31
CA THR A 545 54.05 -20.46 7.78
C THR A 545 53.30 -19.58 6.77
N ASP A 546 53.97 -19.13 5.72
CA ASP A 546 53.36 -18.28 4.65
C ASP A 546 53.13 -19.01 3.32
N MET A 547 53.30 -20.33 3.29
CA MET A 547 53.25 -21.06 2.02
C MET A 547 51.96 -21.88 1.87
N ASN A 548 51.15 -21.51 0.92
CA ASN A 548 50.36 -22.44 0.10
C ASN A 548 51.36 -23.29 -0.72
N MET A 549 52.04 -24.21 -0.02
CA MET A 549 53.09 -25.00 -0.61
C MET A 549 52.52 -26.01 -1.56
N GLU A 550 52.72 -25.86 -2.88
CA GLU A 550 52.67 -26.96 -3.84
C GLU A 550 53.82 -27.93 -3.47
N LEU A 551 53.50 -28.94 -2.67
CA LEU A 551 54.44 -29.97 -2.23
C LEU A 551 55.30 -30.51 -3.37
N ILE A 552 54.67 -30.75 -4.51
CA ILE A 552 55.30 -31.31 -5.72
C ILE A 552 56.41 -30.37 -6.24
N GLU A 553 56.14 -29.06 -6.29
CA GLU A 553 57.13 -28.10 -6.79
C GLU A 553 58.32 -27.97 -5.84
N GLU A 554 58.08 -28.08 -4.53
CA GLU A 554 59.18 -28.10 -3.55
C GLU A 554 59.99 -29.37 -3.57
N PHE A 555 59.42 -30.55 -3.89
CA PHE A 555 60.16 -31.73 -4.18
C PHE A 555 61.05 -31.55 -5.43
N ARG A 556 60.54 -31.03 -6.51
CA ARG A 556 61.27 -30.70 -7.75
C ARG A 556 62.38 -29.68 -7.45
N ARG A 557 62.12 -28.61 -6.70
CA ARG A 557 63.08 -27.59 -6.34
C ARG A 557 64.21 -28.14 -5.47
N THR A 558 63.86 -29.00 -4.50
CA THR A 558 64.79 -29.66 -3.65
C THR A 558 65.70 -30.59 -4.46
N SER A 559 65.15 -31.42 -5.34
CA SER A 559 65.93 -32.32 -6.24
C SER A 559 66.93 -31.54 -7.11
N ARG A 560 66.49 -30.41 -7.71
CA ARG A 560 67.37 -29.54 -8.54
C ARG A 560 68.56 -28.97 -7.75
N ARG A 561 68.45 -28.68 -6.45
CA ARG A 561 69.55 -28.18 -5.65
C ARG A 561 70.68 -29.22 -5.44
N PHE A 562 70.32 -30.52 -5.54
CA PHE A 562 71.26 -31.65 -5.42
C PHE A 562 71.75 -32.22 -6.77
N SER A 563 71.20 -31.75 -7.92
CA SER A 563 71.49 -32.23 -9.26
C SER A 563 72.88 -31.96 -9.80
N GLY A 564 73.71 -31.18 -9.07
CA GLY A 564 75.08 -30.92 -9.48
C GLY A 564 76.06 -32.07 -9.19
N GLN A 565 75.64 -33.10 -8.41
CA GLN A 565 76.46 -34.23 -8.01
C GLN A 565 75.92 -35.60 -8.44
N VAL A 566 74.56 -35.76 -8.59
CA VAL A 566 73.86 -37.00 -8.90
C VAL A 566 72.77 -36.74 -9.93
N ALA A 567 72.67 -37.51 -11.01
CA ALA A 567 71.52 -37.44 -11.95
C ALA A 567 70.26 -37.91 -11.23
N TYR A 568 69.16 -37.15 -11.33
CA TYR A 568 67.92 -37.49 -10.64
C TYR A 568 66.73 -37.58 -11.58
N GLN A 569 65.77 -38.46 -11.26
CA GLN A 569 64.46 -38.56 -11.85
C GLN A 569 63.40 -38.59 -10.75
N LEU A 570 62.39 -37.66 -10.83
CA LEU A 570 61.26 -37.60 -9.89
C LEU A 570 59.99 -37.93 -10.65
N THR A 571 59.27 -38.96 -10.23
CA THR A 571 57.96 -39.35 -10.73
C THR A 571 56.91 -39.07 -9.66
N VAL A 572 55.80 -38.45 -10.03
CA VAL A 572 54.67 -38.13 -9.13
C VAL A 572 53.39 -38.74 -9.68
N THR A 573 52.66 -39.46 -8.84
CA THR A 573 51.39 -40.10 -9.21
C THR A 573 50.35 -39.77 -8.14
N GLY A 574 49.08 -39.49 -8.56
CA GLY A 574 48.02 -39.13 -7.62
C GLY A 574 48.12 -37.69 -7.09
N GLU A 575 48.43 -36.72 -7.94
CA GLU A 575 48.60 -35.30 -7.58
C GLU A 575 47.39 -34.73 -6.83
N ASP A 576 46.16 -35.09 -7.20
CA ASP A 576 44.92 -34.62 -6.53
C ASP A 576 44.84 -35.01 -5.04
N ASP A 577 45.43 -36.12 -4.69
CA ASP A 577 45.46 -36.58 -3.30
C ASP A 577 46.58 -35.90 -2.48
N LEU A 578 47.70 -35.55 -3.15
CA LEU A 578 48.82 -34.85 -2.57
C LEU A 578 48.48 -33.37 -2.26
N THR A 579 47.67 -32.70 -3.12
CA THR A 579 47.25 -31.31 -2.91
C THR A 579 46.31 -31.14 -1.71
N LYS A 580 45.64 -32.20 -1.25
CA LYS A 580 44.73 -32.21 -0.10
C LYS A 580 45.47 -32.47 1.24
N LEU A 581 46.77 -32.57 1.25
CA LEU A 581 47.52 -32.79 2.47
C LEU A 581 47.56 -31.56 3.39
N LYS A 582 47.60 -31.81 4.69
CA LYS A 582 47.77 -30.72 5.66
C LYS A 582 49.20 -30.16 5.55
N PRO A 583 49.38 -28.83 5.76
CA PRO A 583 50.73 -28.22 5.69
C PRO A 583 51.79 -28.91 6.50
N LYS A 584 51.40 -29.43 7.69
CA LYS A 584 52.32 -30.25 8.52
C LYS A 584 52.78 -31.49 7.81
N SER A 585 51.91 -32.26 7.18
CA SER A 585 52.23 -33.48 6.46
C SER A 585 53.11 -33.21 5.26
N CYS A 586 52.86 -32.11 4.54
CA CYS A 586 53.69 -31.67 3.42
C CYS A 586 55.12 -31.39 3.87
N MET A 587 55.25 -30.70 4.99
CA MET A 587 56.56 -30.36 5.59
C MET A 587 57.32 -31.62 6.05
N ASP A 588 56.64 -32.52 6.76
CA ASP A 588 57.23 -33.74 7.25
C ASP A 588 57.75 -34.60 6.12
N LEU A 589 56.99 -34.75 5.03
CA LEU A 589 57.38 -35.47 3.81
C LEU A 589 58.58 -34.82 3.10
N LEU A 590 58.55 -33.48 2.99
CA LEU A 590 59.67 -32.73 2.38
C LEU A 590 60.96 -32.85 3.17
N LEU A 591 60.87 -32.77 4.49
CA LEU A 591 62.04 -32.92 5.39
C LEU A 591 62.59 -34.37 5.34
N PHE A 592 61.72 -35.39 5.25
CA PHE A 592 62.14 -36.75 5.10
C PHE A 592 62.84 -36.94 3.73
N TYR A 593 62.33 -36.39 2.66
CA TYR A 593 62.92 -36.41 1.35
C TYR A 593 64.29 -35.74 1.31
N LYS A 594 64.43 -34.55 1.89
CA LYS A 594 65.75 -33.86 2.06
C LYS A 594 66.78 -34.72 2.77
N GLU A 595 66.36 -35.43 3.82
CA GLU A 595 67.27 -36.32 4.58
C GLU A 595 67.74 -37.51 3.72
N CYS A 596 66.85 -38.07 2.87
CA CYS A 596 67.23 -39.10 1.89
C CYS A 596 68.29 -38.56 0.92
N LEU A 597 68.10 -37.37 0.36
CA LEU A 597 69.07 -36.74 -0.56
C LEU A 597 70.43 -36.48 0.10
N VAL A 598 70.44 -36.00 1.34
CA VAL A 598 71.68 -35.77 2.12
C VAL A 598 72.43 -37.09 2.35
N ASN A 599 71.70 -38.17 2.66
CA ASN A 599 72.33 -39.47 2.92
C ASN A 599 72.92 -40.03 1.59
N ILE A 600 72.22 -39.89 0.44
CA ILE A 600 72.73 -40.31 -0.86
C ILE A 600 73.96 -39.51 -1.23
N THR A 601 74.00 -38.20 -1.10
CA THR A 601 75.13 -37.37 -1.51
C THR A 601 76.37 -37.55 -0.58
N ARG A 602 76.16 -37.87 0.68
CA ARG A 602 77.25 -38.01 1.64
C ARG A 602 77.86 -39.44 1.77
N HIS A 603 77.04 -40.46 1.52
CA HIS A 603 77.39 -41.80 1.97
C HIS A 603 77.29 -42.88 0.83
N SER A 604 76.56 -42.62 -0.27
CA SER A 604 76.30 -43.69 -1.26
C SER A 604 77.28 -43.73 -2.43
N SER A 605 78.00 -42.63 -2.72
CA SER A 605 78.77 -42.45 -3.96
C SER A 605 77.95 -42.72 -5.22
N ALA A 606 76.61 -42.53 -5.20
CA ALA A 606 75.75 -42.78 -6.27
C ALA A 606 75.94 -41.76 -7.41
N THR A 607 75.74 -42.21 -8.64
CA THR A 607 75.74 -41.37 -9.87
C THR A 607 74.30 -41.06 -10.35
N GLN A 608 73.33 -41.91 -9.96
CA GLN A 608 71.93 -41.78 -10.32
C GLN A 608 71.01 -42.04 -9.11
N MET A 609 69.92 -41.32 -9.07
CA MET A 609 68.82 -41.58 -8.11
C MET A 609 67.46 -41.41 -8.75
N THR A 610 66.50 -42.21 -8.31
CA THR A 610 65.10 -42.07 -8.65
C THR A 610 64.25 -41.82 -7.41
N ALA A 611 63.25 -40.95 -7.51
CA ALA A 611 62.30 -40.75 -6.46
C ALA A 611 60.87 -40.86 -7.01
N GLU A 612 60.03 -41.62 -6.32
CA GLU A 612 58.60 -41.78 -6.70
C GLU A 612 57.77 -41.38 -5.52
N LEU A 613 56.86 -40.38 -5.77
CA LEU A 613 55.90 -39.92 -4.80
C LEU A 613 54.49 -40.29 -5.26
N ILE A 614 53.85 -41.17 -4.50
CA ILE A 614 52.54 -41.77 -4.89
C ILE A 614 51.52 -41.40 -3.84
N GLY A 615 50.39 -40.76 -4.29
CA GLY A 615 49.20 -40.46 -3.49
C GLY A 615 48.05 -41.37 -3.82
N GLU A 616 47.62 -42.23 -2.89
CA GLU A 616 46.44 -43.09 -3.05
C GLU A 616 45.50 -42.92 -1.85
N GLY A 617 44.45 -42.07 -2.07
CA GLY A 617 43.55 -41.77 -0.99
C GLY A 617 44.27 -41.17 0.25
N ASN A 618 44.24 -41.85 1.41
CA ASN A 618 44.90 -41.42 2.62
C ASN A 618 46.31 -41.97 2.77
N LEU A 619 46.80 -42.77 1.84
CA LEU A 619 48.09 -43.37 1.86
C LEU A 619 49.05 -42.62 0.94
N ILE A 620 50.18 -42.20 1.49
CA ILE A 620 51.26 -41.55 0.73
C ILE A 620 52.48 -42.45 0.78
N THR A 621 53.00 -42.79 -0.36
CA THR A 621 54.21 -43.61 -0.49
C THR A 621 55.30 -42.78 -1.15
N LEU A 622 56.44 -42.69 -0.49
CA LEU A 622 57.66 -42.10 -1.05
C LEU A 622 58.73 -43.18 -1.18
N ILE A 623 59.17 -43.42 -2.39
CA ILE A 623 60.24 -44.39 -2.72
C ILE A 623 61.42 -43.58 -3.24
N VAL A 624 62.59 -43.73 -2.62
CA VAL A 624 63.84 -43.12 -3.07
C VAL A 624 64.86 -44.24 -3.30
N THR A 625 65.39 -44.31 -4.49
CA THR A 625 66.35 -45.37 -4.90
C THR A 625 67.63 -44.71 -5.43
N ASP A 626 68.79 -45.20 -5.04
CA ASP A 626 70.08 -44.79 -5.54
C ASP A 626 70.87 -46.01 -6.10
N ASN A 627 71.85 -45.75 -6.95
CA ASN A 627 72.75 -46.76 -7.54
C ASN A 627 74.15 -46.76 -6.89
N GLY A 628 74.27 -46.36 -5.64
CA GLY A 628 75.58 -46.27 -4.93
C GLY A 628 76.08 -47.59 -4.37
N THR A 629 76.93 -47.51 -3.34
CA THR A 629 77.64 -48.67 -2.69
C THR A 629 76.67 -49.63 -1.99
N GLY A 630 75.35 -49.26 -1.83
CA GLY A 630 74.38 -50.12 -1.19
C GLY A 630 74.57 -50.39 0.29
N ILE A 631 73.51 -51.05 0.87
CA ILE A 631 73.56 -51.53 2.28
C ILE A 631 73.81 -53.05 2.21
N ALA A 632 74.79 -53.56 2.99
CA ALA A 632 75.17 -54.98 3.01
C ALA A 632 73.96 -55.86 3.42
N GLU A 633 73.73 -56.99 2.71
CA GLU A 633 72.56 -57.88 2.82
C GLU A 633 72.45 -58.68 4.14
N THR A 634 73.37 -58.49 5.10
CA THR A 634 73.48 -59.38 6.26
C THR A 634 73.18 -58.78 7.62
N SER A 635 72.22 -57.83 7.76
CA SER A 635 71.65 -57.57 9.06
C SER A 635 70.40 -56.75 9.03
N ASP A 636 69.39 -57.19 9.74
CA ASP A 636 68.05 -56.61 10.01
C ASP A 636 68.09 -55.20 10.63
N SER A 637 69.16 -54.40 10.53
CA SER A 637 69.34 -53.20 11.34
C SER A 637 70.11 -52.02 10.76
N VAL A 638 70.25 -51.87 9.45
CA VAL A 638 70.99 -50.70 8.91
C VAL A 638 70.17 -49.70 8.17
N THR A 639 69.04 -49.35 8.72
CA THR A 639 68.41 -48.11 8.34
C THR A 639 69.09 -46.92 8.96
N PRO A 640 69.48 -45.86 8.24
CA PRO A 640 70.08 -44.66 8.87
C PRO A 640 69.21 -44.14 10.02
N SER A 641 69.84 -43.99 11.17
CA SER A 641 69.12 -43.59 12.41
C SER A 641 68.35 -42.28 12.28
N SER A 642 68.80 -41.36 11.43
CA SER A 642 68.12 -40.10 11.11
C SER A 642 66.82 -40.33 10.36
N LEU A 643 66.75 -41.22 9.36
CA LEU A 643 65.55 -41.56 8.61
C LEU A 643 64.55 -42.32 9.48
N LYS A 644 65.05 -43.26 10.33
CA LYS A 644 64.19 -43.99 11.25
C LYS A 644 63.51 -43.05 12.24
N ARG A 645 64.28 -42.13 12.86
CA ARG A 645 63.74 -41.12 13.78
C ARG A 645 62.66 -40.23 13.10
N ARG A 646 62.85 -39.79 11.85
CA ARG A 646 61.90 -39.01 11.14
C ARG A 646 60.61 -39.79 10.81
N ALA A 647 60.76 -41.03 10.37
CA ALA A 647 59.61 -41.91 10.10
C ALA A 647 58.79 -42.15 11.39
N ASP A 648 59.45 -42.34 12.54
CA ASP A 648 58.80 -42.51 13.83
C ASP A 648 58.02 -41.25 14.25
N LEU A 649 58.60 -40.04 14.05
CA LEU A 649 57.94 -38.77 14.30
C LEU A 649 56.68 -38.57 13.45
N MET A 650 56.74 -39.07 12.21
CA MET A 650 55.62 -39.05 11.27
C MET A 650 54.61 -40.17 11.51
N LYS A 651 54.96 -41.14 12.37
CA LYS A 651 54.21 -42.40 12.54
C LYS A 651 54.06 -43.13 11.20
N ALA A 652 55.10 -43.11 10.37
CA ALA A 652 55.16 -43.72 9.07
C ALA A 652 55.90 -45.04 9.16
N GLN A 653 55.57 -45.99 8.25
CA GLN A 653 56.34 -47.21 8.09
C GLN A 653 57.52 -46.94 7.17
N LEU A 654 58.70 -47.36 7.61
CA LEU A 654 59.94 -47.23 6.86
C LEU A 654 60.51 -48.60 6.53
N ARG A 655 60.91 -48.83 5.28
CA ARG A 655 61.59 -49.99 4.80
C ARG A 655 62.83 -49.57 4.01
N SER A 656 63.95 -50.21 4.28
CA SER A 656 65.20 -50.01 3.55
C SER A 656 65.70 -51.32 3.00
N GLU A 657 66.08 -51.37 1.71
CA GLU A 657 66.48 -52.55 1.01
C GLU A 657 67.78 -52.28 0.22
N GLY A 658 68.77 -53.16 0.28
CA GLY A 658 69.91 -53.16 -0.60
C GLY A 658 69.52 -53.79 -1.95
N LEU A 659 69.95 -53.20 -3.07
CA LEU A 659 69.64 -53.71 -4.37
C LEU A 659 70.71 -54.73 -4.87
N PRO A 660 70.31 -55.79 -5.59
CA PRO A 660 71.27 -56.85 -6.01
C PRO A 660 72.39 -56.34 -6.93
N GLU A 661 72.12 -55.30 -7.73
CA GLU A 661 73.11 -54.71 -8.66
C GLU A 661 73.87 -53.52 -8.00
N GLY A 662 73.73 -53.34 -6.69
CA GLY A 662 74.28 -52.20 -5.94
C GLY A 662 73.26 -51.06 -5.81
N GLY A 663 73.34 -50.28 -4.70
CA GLY A 663 72.42 -49.20 -4.40
C GLY A 663 71.49 -49.50 -3.23
N THR A 664 70.65 -48.48 -2.86
CA THR A 664 69.72 -48.59 -1.76
C THR A 664 68.37 -48.11 -2.19
N ARG A 665 67.30 -48.80 -1.76
CA ARG A 665 65.90 -48.35 -1.87
C ARG A 665 65.36 -48.09 -0.50
N ILE A 666 64.85 -46.85 -0.31
CA ILE A 666 64.16 -46.40 0.90
C ILE A 666 62.69 -46.21 0.56
N THR A 667 61.78 -46.90 1.24
CA THR A 667 60.33 -46.77 1.08
C THR A 667 59.74 -46.27 2.38
N LEU A 668 59.08 -45.12 2.30
CA LEU A 668 58.27 -44.51 3.39
C LEU A 668 56.80 -44.63 3.04
N ILE A 669 56.02 -45.27 3.92
CA ILE A 669 54.56 -45.33 3.81
C ILE A 669 53.92 -44.54 4.92
N TYR A 670 53.26 -43.46 4.55
CA TYR A 670 52.70 -42.51 5.47
C TYR A 670 51.17 -42.43 5.34
N LYS A 671 50.44 -42.61 6.45
CA LYS A 671 48.98 -42.47 6.47
C LYS A 671 48.60 -41.06 6.87
N SER A 672 48.14 -40.28 5.91
CA SER A 672 47.79 -38.86 6.13
C SER A 672 46.37 -38.69 6.64
N ASN A 673 46.19 -37.75 7.61
CA ASN A 673 44.88 -37.20 7.93
C ASN A 673 44.58 -36.04 6.98
N LYS A 674 43.75 -36.27 5.96
CA LYS A 674 43.33 -35.23 5.03
C LYS A 674 42.53 -34.10 5.74
N LEU A 675 42.57 -32.89 5.19
CA LEU A 675 41.64 -31.84 5.57
C LEU A 675 40.21 -32.32 5.16
N GLY A 676 39.38 -32.58 6.16
CA GLY A 676 37.99 -32.86 5.88
C GLY A 676 37.36 -31.64 5.22
N TYR A 677 36.95 -31.75 3.96
CA TYR A 677 36.00 -30.80 3.39
C TYR A 677 34.67 -30.97 4.14
N ILE A 678 34.32 -29.98 4.94
CA ILE A 678 32.93 -29.80 5.38
C ILE A 678 32.16 -29.43 4.10
N ARG A 679 31.34 -30.36 3.64
CA ARG A 679 30.30 -30.10 2.64
C ARG A 679 29.25 -29.18 3.22
#